data_cf306c18e559be5681a4df7c2dd3af8d
#
_entry.id   cf306c18e559be5681a4df7c2dd3af8d
#
_cell.length_a   1.000
_cell.length_b   1.000
_cell.length_c   1.000
_cell.angle_alpha   90.00
_cell.angle_beta   90.00
_cell.angle_gamma   90.00
#
_symmetry.space_group_name_H-M   'P 1'
#
loop_
_entity.id
_entity.type
_entity.pdbx_description
1 polymer ?
#
loop_
_entity_poly.entity_id
_entity_poly.type
_entity_poly.pdbx_seq_one_letter_code
_entity_poly.pdbx_strand_id
1 'polypeptide(L)'
;MIASLLWALLFIGGGIYLAYQRIDLRSSTIATGLALVAFTVFGEGAWVWKILLWLIVGVMVLLNLVEVRREKITKPLLAIYRKMLPSMSDTEREALEAGNVWWDGELFSGMPEWDKLMSYPAPQLSEEEQAFVDGPCQELCRMIDDWQICHELADMPKEVWDYIIEKRFFAMIIPKKYGGLEFSAYAVATVLSLIGSRSATVGSTIGVPNSLGPAELLLHYGTEEQKDRYLPGLASGAEIPCFALTSTPAGSDAASLIDSGVVCKGKWQGKTITGVKLNWSKRYITLAPVATVLGLAFKLYDPDHLIGDEDDYGITAALIPTDTDGVEIGRRHYPLTIAFQNGPTAGKDVFVPLDFIIGGPEMAGKGWKMLVELLSVGRAISLPSSSAGGSQAASYSTGAYAAIRKQFNTSIANFEGVGEAMTRIAGHTYIGNAALSVTAGAIDQGEKPAVPSAILKYHCTELGRKCANDAMDVHGGKGVMMGPNNYLGRGYMATPIAITVEGANILTRSLIIYGQGAIRCHPFVLRELQAAADEDHDRGLIEFDDALFGHIGYAISNLARSFFLALTHAKFSRVPLNTPTRRYYQNINRYSAAFALASDFAMLTLGGDLKKRELLSARLGDILSAMYLASCVLKHFENQGRRATDLPLVEWSVRTLMYQAQESLHEFLLNFPNRAVSWLLRFFIFPRGRTYKNPSDEIGSRVIDLVTTPGESRERLSEFAYTTLEPGNPLGKLQEALELAREHGPLEKRLRQARKEGLIDSDYLGLQIGEAE
;
A
#
# COMPACT_ATOMS: atom_id res chain seq x y z
N MET A 1 -57.43 3.17 -0.70
CA MET A 1 -56.31 3.01 0.26
C MET A 1 -55.26 2.02 -0.22
N ILE A 2 -55.59 0.73 -0.52
CA ILE A 2 -54.60 -0.27 -1.00
C ILE A 2 -54.00 0.14 -2.35
N ALA A 3 -54.80 0.56 -3.32
CA ALA A 3 -54.35 1.00 -4.64
C ALA A 3 -53.37 2.20 -4.54
N SER A 4 -53.69 3.19 -3.70
CA SER A 4 -52.84 4.36 -3.48
C SER A 4 -51.51 3.98 -2.82
N LEU A 5 -51.52 2.99 -1.91
CA LEU A 5 -50.30 2.45 -1.30
C LEU A 5 -49.41 1.72 -2.33
N LEU A 6 -50.02 0.93 -3.21
CA LEU A 6 -49.32 0.22 -4.29
C LEU A 6 -48.65 1.19 -5.27
N TRP A 7 -49.34 2.28 -5.65
CA TRP A 7 -48.74 3.32 -6.49
C TRP A 7 -47.58 4.05 -5.79
N ALA A 8 -47.74 4.39 -4.51
CA ALA A 8 -46.66 4.99 -3.73
C ALA A 8 -45.42 4.06 -3.65
N LEU A 9 -45.66 2.76 -3.42
CA LEU A 9 -44.61 1.74 -3.43
C LEU A 9 -43.95 1.60 -4.80
N LEU A 10 -44.71 1.68 -5.90
CA LEU A 10 -44.17 1.66 -7.25
C LEU A 10 -43.26 2.84 -7.53
N PHE A 11 -43.69 4.09 -7.21
CA PHE A 11 -42.86 5.26 -7.44
C PHE A 11 -41.64 5.33 -6.53
N ILE A 12 -41.80 5.06 -5.24
CA ILE A 12 -40.68 5.06 -4.29
C ILE A 12 -39.73 3.89 -4.57
N GLY A 13 -40.27 2.68 -4.67
CA GLY A 13 -39.46 1.47 -4.94
C GLY A 13 -38.84 1.49 -6.33
N GLY A 14 -39.57 1.94 -7.35
CA GLY A 14 -39.05 2.12 -8.71
C GLY A 14 -37.94 3.17 -8.77
N GLY A 15 -38.15 4.34 -8.11
CA GLY A 15 -37.14 5.38 -8.03
C GLY A 15 -35.86 4.91 -7.31
N ILE A 16 -36.01 4.20 -6.18
CA ILE A 16 -34.88 3.58 -5.48
C ILE A 16 -34.20 2.53 -6.37
N TYR A 17 -34.92 1.72 -7.11
CA TYR A 17 -34.38 0.72 -8.01
C TYR A 17 -33.58 1.36 -9.16
N LEU A 18 -34.14 2.39 -9.84
CA LEU A 18 -33.45 3.11 -10.91
C LEU A 18 -32.14 3.76 -10.40
N ALA A 19 -32.21 4.40 -9.23
CA ALA A 19 -31.04 4.97 -8.58
C ALA A 19 -30.01 3.89 -8.16
N TYR A 20 -30.48 2.79 -7.56
CA TYR A 20 -29.62 1.68 -7.13
C TYR A 20 -28.86 1.03 -8.30
N GLN A 21 -29.53 0.87 -9.44
CA GLN A 21 -28.94 0.29 -10.66
C GLN A 21 -28.12 1.31 -11.48
N ARG A 22 -28.11 2.57 -11.06
CA ARG A 22 -27.45 3.69 -11.78
C ARG A 22 -27.93 3.79 -13.23
N ILE A 23 -29.24 3.66 -13.43
CA ILE A 23 -29.85 3.85 -14.74
C ILE A 23 -29.70 5.30 -15.16
N ASP A 24 -29.31 5.53 -16.42
CA ASP A 24 -29.11 6.88 -16.98
C ASP A 24 -30.38 7.75 -16.91
N LEU A 25 -30.18 9.08 -16.96
CA LEU A 25 -31.26 10.03 -16.81
C LEU A 25 -32.36 9.87 -17.86
N ARG A 26 -32.01 9.57 -19.11
CA ARG A 26 -32.96 9.41 -20.20
C ARG A 26 -33.87 8.21 -19.97
N SER A 27 -33.29 7.05 -19.70
CA SER A 27 -34.03 5.81 -19.41
C SER A 27 -34.86 5.95 -18.14
N SER A 28 -34.33 6.61 -17.12
CA SER A 28 -35.06 6.89 -15.87
C SER A 28 -36.25 7.82 -16.11
N THR A 29 -36.10 8.83 -16.97
CA THR A 29 -37.20 9.76 -17.35
C THR A 29 -38.31 9.03 -18.09
N ILE A 30 -37.96 8.17 -19.04
CA ILE A 30 -38.92 7.37 -19.81
C ILE A 30 -39.68 6.42 -18.86
N ALA A 31 -38.97 5.68 -18.02
CA ALA A 31 -39.59 4.72 -17.10
C ALA A 31 -40.56 5.40 -16.11
N THR A 32 -40.11 6.52 -15.51
CA THR A 32 -40.91 7.29 -14.57
C THR A 32 -42.13 7.94 -15.27
N GLY A 33 -41.90 8.46 -16.48
CA GLY A 33 -42.98 9.05 -17.30
C GLY A 33 -44.07 8.04 -17.66
N LEU A 34 -43.67 6.83 -18.11
CA LEU A 34 -44.62 5.75 -18.42
C LEU A 34 -45.42 5.32 -17.18
N ALA A 35 -44.73 5.17 -16.02
CA ALA A 35 -45.40 4.87 -14.76
C ALA A 35 -46.38 5.98 -14.35
N LEU A 36 -46.02 7.23 -14.58
CA LEU A 36 -46.89 8.38 -14.26
C LEU A 36 -48.11 8.51 -15.20
N VAL A 37 -47.95 8.23 -16.49
CA VAL A 37 -49.08 8.14 -17.43
C VAL A 37 -50.07 7.05 -16.94
N ALA A 38 -49.57 5.85 -16.61
CA ALA A 38 -50.38 4.78 -16.07
C ALA A 38 -51.07 5.17 -14.77
N PHE A 39 -50.38 5.87 -13.85
CA PHE A 39 -50.98 6.37 -12.61
C PHE A 39 -52.03 7.44 -12.87
N THR A 40 -51.83 8.32 -13.88
CA THR A 40 -52.77 9.37 -14.22
C THR A 40 -54.09 8.77 -14.75
N VAL A 41 -54.00 7.71 -15.56
CA VAL A 41 -55.14 7.04 -16.18
C VAL A 41 -55.87 6.09 -15.21
N PHE A 42 -55.13 5.24 -14.50
CA PHE A 42 -55.68 4.14 -13.71
C PHE A 42 -55.62 4.38 -12.19
N GLY A 43 -54.89 5.41 -11.74
CA GLY A 43 -54.67 5.62 -10.32
C GLY A 43 -55.72 6.53 -9.70
N GLU A 44 -56.26 6.09 -8.55
CA GLU A 44 -57.09 6.91 -7.67
C GLU A 44 -56.17 7.70 -6.73
N GLY A 45 -56.21 9.02 -6.78
CA GLY A 45 -55.41 9.88 -5.90
C GLY A 45 -55.72 11.38 -6.08
N ALA A 46 -55.37 12.17 -5.07
CA ALA A 46 -55.55 13.62 -5.12
C ALA A 46 -54.75 14.21 -6.29
N TRP A 47 -55.36 15.11 -7.07
CA TRP A 47 -54.76 15.75 -8.22
C TRP A 47 -53.44 16.49 -7.89
N VAL A 48 -53.31 16.97 -6.67
CA VAL A 48 -52.08 17.63 -6.19
C VAL A 48 -50.84 16.69 -6.32
N TRP A 49 -50.97 15.43 -5.96
CA TRP A 49 -49.88 14.47 -6.11
C TRP A 49 -49.54 14.18 -7.58
N LYS A 50 -50.55 14.07 -8.43
CA LYS A 50 -50.32 13.90 -9.88
C LYS A 50 -49.60 15.10 -10.47
N ILE A 51 -50.00 16.32 -10.12
CA ILE A 51 -49.32 17.55 -10.57
C ILE A 51 -47.88 17.58 -10.09
N LEU A 52 -47.62 17.31 -8.82
CA LEU A 52 -46.23 17.26 -8.27
C LEU A 52 -45.36 16.25 -9.00
N LEU A 53 -45.84 15.04 -9.26
CA LEU A 53 -45.09 14.03 -10.00
C LEU A 53 -44.86 14.44 -11.47
N TRP A 54 -45.86 15.07 -12.12
CA TRP A 54 -45.66 15.62 -13.48
C TRP A 54 -44.67 16.78 -13.53
N LEU A 55 -44.57 17.60 -12.49
CA LEU A 55 -43.53 18.62 -12.37
C LEU A 55 -42.13 17.98 -12.24
N ILE A 56 -41.99 16.90 -11.46
CA ILE A 56 -40.74 16.16 -11.36
C ILE A 56 -40.33 15.57 -12.72
N VAL A 57 -41.24 14.90 -13.43
CA VAL A 57 -40.98 14.38 -14.78
C VAL A 57 -40.67 15.53 -15.75
N GLY A 58 -41.35 16.64 -15.64
CA GLY A 58 -41.07 17.84 -16.45
C GLY A 58 -39.65 18.36 -16.24
N VAL A 59 -39.16 18.41 -15.00
CA VAL A 59 -37.77 18.76 -14.69
C VAL A 59 -36.82 17.72 -15.29
N MET A 60 -37.11 16.43 -15.13
CA MET A 60 -36.28 15.36 -15.74
C MET A 60 -36.21 15.49 -17.27
N VAL A 61 -37.33 15.84 -17.94
CA VAL A 61 -37.36 16.10 -19.39
C VAL A 61 -36.49 17.32 -19.74
N LEU A 62 -36.60 18.42 -19.00
CA LEU A 62 -35.76 19.60 -19.21
C LEU A 62 -34.28 19.31 -19.07
N LEU A 63 -33.89 18.47 -18.09
CA LEU A 63 -32.50 18.03 -17.89
C LEU A 63 -32.00 17.12 -19.03
N ASN A 64 -32.88 16.45 -19.78
CA ASN A 64 -32.52 15.72 -20.98
C ASN A 64 -32.37 16.61 -22.25
N LEU A 65 -32.81 17.85 -22.20
CA LEU A 65 -32.57 18.82 -23.27
C LEU A 65 -31.16 19.41 -23.11
N VAL A 66 -30.18 18.73 -23.68
CA VAL A 66 -28.76 18.98 -23.45
C VAL A 66 -28.34 20.43 -23.69
N GLU A 67 -28.83 21.07 -24.76
CA GLU A 67 -28.50 22.48 -25.09
C GLU A 67 -29.03 23.44 -24.02
N VAL A 68 -30.28 23.24 -23.57
CA VAL A 68 -30.89 24.04 -22.51
C VAL A 68 -30.17 23.84 -21.20
N ARG A 69 -29.88 22.62 -20.88
CA ARG A 69 -29.16 22.24 -19.67
C ARG A 69 -27.76 22.88 -19.62
N ARG A 70 -27.00 22.80 -20.70
CA ARG A 70 -25.64 23.40 -20.80
C ARG A 70 -25.68 24.91 -20.65
N GLU A 71 -26.58 25.61 -21.36
CA GLU A 71 -26.61 27.05 -21.35
C GLU A 71 -27.19 27.62 -20.04
N LYS A 72 -28.24 26.99 -19.47
CA LYS A 72 -28.96 27.54 -18.32
C LYS A 72 -28.52 27.02 -16.97
N ILE A 73 -27.90 25.85 -16.92
CA ILE A 73 -27.50 25.21 -15.67
C ILE A 73 -25.98 25.05 -15.61
N THR A 74 -25.39 24.34 -16.58
CA THR A 74 -23.97 23.95 -16.51
C THR A 74 -23.03 25.14 -16.63
N LYS A 75 -23.28 26.05 -17.58
CA LYS A 75 -22.43 27.23 -17.80
C LYS A 75 -22.33 28.15 -16.59
N PRO A 76 -23.43 28.52 -15.90
CA PRO A 76 -23.34 29.25 -14.64
C PRO A 76 -22.61 28.48 -13.52
N LEU A 77 -22.87 27.18 -13.41
CA LEU A 77 -22.20 26.35 -12.41
C LEU A 77 -20.70 26.21 -12.68
N LEU A 78 -20.27 26.02 -13.92
CA LEU A 78 -18.86 26.00 -14.31
C LEU A 78 -18.16 27.33 -13.95
N ALA A 79 -18.82 28.46 -14.17
CA ALA A 79 -18.26 29.76 -13.80
C ALA A 79 -18.06 29.92 -12.27
N ILE A 80 -18.97 29.35 -11.46
CA ILE A 80 -18.83 29.29 -10.00
C ILE A 80 -17.71 28.32 -9.63
N TYR A 81 -17.69 27.13 -10.23
CA TYR A 81 -16.72 26.08 -9.98
C TYR A 81 -15.29 26.57 -10.25
N ARG A 82 -15.05 27.23 -11.40
CA ARG A 82 -13.76 27.86 -11.73
C ARG A 82 -13.26 28.84 -10.67
N LYS A 83 -14.16 29.60 -10.02
CA LYS A 83 -13.81 30.56 -8.95
C LYS A 83 -13.49 29.88 -7.63
N MET A 84 -14.01 28.66 -7.41
CA MET A 84 -13.83 27.91 -6.16
C MET A 84 -12.62 26.97 -6.23
N LEU A 85 -12.07 26.72 -7.43
CA LEU A 85 -10.90 25.86 -7.59
C LEU A 85 -9.71 26.45 -6.84
N PRO A 86 -9.09 25.68 -5.92
CA PRO A 86 -7.81 26.09 -5.36
C PRO A 86 -6.75 26.07 -6.47
N SER A 87 -5.80 26.99 -6.40
CA SER A 87 -4.61 26.91 -7.24
C SER A 87 -3.87 25.61 -6.94
N MET A 88 -3.65 24.80 -7.96
CA MET A 88 -2.85 23.59 -7.88
C MET A 88 -1.43 23.92 -8.27
N SER A 89 -0.45 23.58 -7.45
CA SER A 89 0.96 23.70 -7.82
C SER A 89 1.33 22.68 -8.89
N ASP A 90 2.41 22.94 -9.65
CA ASP A 90 2.89 22.02 -10.67
C ASP A 90 3.28 20.66 -10.05
N THR A 91 3.90 20.68 -8.89
CA THR A 91 4.26 19.45 -8.15
C THR A 91 3.02 18.63 -7.71
N GLU A 92 1.92 19.30 -7.33
CA GLU A 92 0.65 18.60 -7.04
C GLU A 92 0.04 18.01 -8.30
N ARG A 93 0.11 18.72 -9.44
CA ARG A 93 -0.40 18.25 -10.73
C ARG A 93 0.37 17.03 -11.19
N GLU A 94 1.69 17.08 -11.21
CA GLU A 94 2.55 15.96 -11.56
C GLU A 94 2.30 14.74 -10.67
N ALA A 95 2.09 14.95 -9.36
CA ALA A 95 1.74 13.87 -8.45
C ALA A 95 0.36 13.26 -8.72
N LEU A 96 -0.60 14.03 -9.23
CA LEU A 96 -1.92 13.52 -9.62
C LEU A 96 -1.91 12.81 -10.97
N GLU A 97 -1.01 13.17 -11.87
CA GLU A 97 -0.86 12.54 -13.19
C GLU A 97 -0.04 11.26 -13.14
N ALA A 98 0.78 11.05 -12.09
CA ALA A 98 1.67 9.90 -11.95
C ALA A 98 0.90 8.59 -11.68
N GLY A 99 1.22 7.53 -12.40
CA GLY A 99 0.62 6.20 -12.27
C GLY A 99 -0.81 6.12 -12.82
N ASN A 100 -1.51 5.03 -12.54
CA ASN A 100 -2.90 4.79 -12.97
C ASN A 100 -3.83 4.49 -11.78
N VAL A 101 -5.13 4.49 -12.07
CA VAL A 101 -6.19 4.06 -11.15
C VAL A 101 -6.52 2.61 -11.46
N TRP A 102 -6.48 1.78 -10.45
CA TRP A 102 -6.75 0.35 -10.57
C TRP A 102 -7.95 -0.07 -9.71
N TRP A 103 -7.80 -1.06 -8.83
CA TRP A 103 -8.87 -1.56 -7.95
C TRP A 103 -9.36 -0.53 -6.92
N ASP A 104 -8.51 0.42 -6.56
CA ASP A 104 -8.86 1.57 -5.73
C ASP A 104 -9.99 2.41 -6.36
N GLY A 105 -10.01 2.60 -7.67
CA GLY A 105 -11.11 3.27 -8.37
C GLY A 105 -12.43 2.50 -8.29
N GLU A 106 -12.40 1.17 -8.37
CA GLU A 106 -13.60 0.35 -8.17
C GLU A 106 -14.17 0.50 -6.77
N LEU A 107 -13.30 0.59 -5.75
CA LEU A 107 -13.73 0.83 -4.37
C LEU A 107 -14.35 2.23 -4.16
N PHE A 108 -13.92 3.22 -4.93
CA PHE A 108 -14.54 4.55 -4.97
C PHE A 108 -15.87 4.57 -5.73
N SER A 109 -16.09 3.63 -6.64
CA SER A 109 -17.29 3.63 -7.50
C SER A 109 -18.60 3.48 -6.72
N GLY A 110 -18.58 2.92 -5.50
CA GLY A 110 -19.76 2.51 -4.73
C GLY A 110 -20.44 1.26 -5.27
N MET A 111 -19.89 0.67 -6.34
CA MET A 111 -20.40 -0.52 -7.02
C MET A 111 -19.25 -1.32 -7.64
N PRO A 112 -18.32 -1.87 -6.84
CA PRO A 112 -17.15 -2.55 -7.36
C PRO A 112 -17.48 -3.68 -8.31
N GLU A 113 -16.83 -3.71 -9.46
CA GLU A 113 -16.94 -4.78 -10.46
C GLU A 113 -15.89 -5.87 -10.17
N TRP A 114 -16.25 -6.82 -9.34
CA TRP A 114 -15.33 -7.87 -8.87
C TRP A 114 -14.68 -8.69 -9.99
N ASP A 115 -15.34 -8.84 -11.13
CA ASP A 115 -14.79 -9.56 -12.26
C ASP A 115 -13.49 -8.93 -12.77
N LYS A 116 -13.33 -7.60 -12.64
CA LYS A 116 -12.08 -6.91 -12.97
C LYS A 116 -10.94 -7.41 -12.09
N LEU A 117 -11.12 -7.45 -10.76
CA LEU A 117 -10.08 -7.96 -9.85
C LEU A 117 -9.85 -9.46 -10.05
N MET A 118 -10.92 -10.23 -10.25
CA MET A 118 -10.83 -11.69 -10.39
C MET A 118 -10.17 -12.11 -11.72
N SER A 119 -10.21 -11.29 -12.76
CA SER A 119 -9.58 -11.58 -14.06
C SER A 119 -8.04 -11.55 -14.02
N TYR A 120 -7.43 -10.87 -13.04
CA TYR A 120 -5.97 -10.88 -12.89
C TYR A 120 -5.49 -12.29 -12.54
N PRO A 121 -4.45 -12.81 -13.21
CA PRO A 121 -3.89 -14.12 -12.91
C PRO A 121 -3.26 -14.14 -11.50
N ALA A 122 -3.17 -15.33 -10.93
CA ALA A 122 -2.34 -15.53 -9.75
C ALA A 122 -0.87 -15.26 -10.11
N PRO A 123 -0.13 -14.43 -9.35
CA PRO A 123 1.28 -14.23 -9.64
C PRO A 123 2.05 -15.54 -9.46
N GLN A 124 3.02 -15.77 -10.31
CA GLN A 124 3.87 -16.96 -10.31
C GLN A 124 5.29 -16.58 -10.69
N LEU A 125 6.26 -17.22 -10.06
CA LEU A 125 7.64 -17.11 -10.46
C LEU A 125 7.87 -17.90 -11.75
N SER A 126 8.68 -17.37 -12.66
CA SER A 126 9.21 -18.13 -13.77
C SER A 126 10.21 -19.18 -13.27
N GLU A 127 10.59 -20.14 -14.11
CA GLU A 127 11.59 -21.17 -13.75
C GLU A 127 12.92 -20.55 -13.31
N GLU A 128 13.35 -19.48 -13.98
CA GLU A 128 14.58 -18.75 -13.65
C GLU A 128 14.49 -18.02 -12.31
N GLU A 129 13.38 -17.35 -12.06
CA GLU A 129 13.12 -16.65 -10.79
C GLU A 129 13.02 -17.64 -9.63
N GLN A 130 12.33 -18.77 -9.83
CA GLN A 130 12.26 -19.83 -8.83
C GLN A 130 13.64 -20.42 -8.53
N ALA A 131 14.43 -20.70 -9.56
CA ALA A 131 15.80 -21.18 -9.39
C ALA A 131 16.70 -20.19 -8.64
N PHE A 132 16.48 -18.88 -8.84
CA PHE A 132 17.18 -17.84 -8.08
C PHE A 132 16.77 -17.82 -6.60
N VAL A 133 15.49 -17.98 -6.32
CA VAL A 133 14.96 -18.07 -4.94
C VAL A 133 15.48 -19.32 -4.25
N ASP A 134 15.45 -20.48 -4.91
CA ASP A 134 15.85 -21.77 -4.34
C ASP A 134 17.38 -21.94 -4.22
N GLY A 135 18.16 -21.26 -5.04
CA GLY A 135 19.61 -21.30 -5.04
C GLY A 135 20.25 -20.07 -4.40
N PRO A 136 20.51 -19.00 -5.17
CA PRO A 136 21.22 -17.81 -4.69
C PRO A 136 20.66 -17.18 -3.42
N CYS A 137 19.31 -17.09 -3.29
CA CYS A 137 18.70 -16.49 -2.10
C CYS A 137 18.89 -17.37 -0.85
N GLN A 138 18.73 -18.69 -0.97
CA GLN A 138 18.96 -19.61 0.15
C GLN A 138 20.41 -19.57 0.59
N GLU A 139 21.34 -19.54 -0.37
CA GLU A 139 22.78 -19.44 -0.05
C GLU A 139 23.12 -18.13 0.64
N LEU A 140 22.60 -17.00 0.13
CA LEU A 140 22.81 -15.70 0.79
C LEU A 140 22.29 -15.74 2.23
N CYS A 141 21.08 -16.26 2.46
CA CYS A 141 20.50 -16.39 3.80
C CYS A 141 21.36 -17.25 4.72
N ARG A 142 22.02 -18.30 4.20
CA ARG A 142 22.95 -19.13 4.94
C ARG A 142 24.22 -18.39 5.36
N MET A 143 24.73 -17.52 4.48
CA MET A 143 25.93 -16.70 4.75
C MET A 143 25.68 -15.61 5.81
N ILE A 144 24.43 -15.21 6.03
CA ILE A 144 24.09 -14.10 6.93
C ILE A 144 24.20 -14.53 8.40
N ASP A 145 25.14 -13.95 9.13
CA ASP A 145 25.12 -13.85 10.59
C ASP A 145 24.74 -12.42 10.99
N ASP A 146 23.47 -12.21 11.30
CA ASP A 146 22.96 -10.88 11.59
C ASP A 146 23.45 -10.31 12.94
N TRP A 147 23.94 -11.16 13.87
CA TRP A 147 24.62 -10.72 15.08
C TRP A 147 26.00 -10.13 14.75
N GLN A 148 26.80 -10.85 13.99
CA GLN A 148 28.10 -10.40 13.52
C GLN A 148 27.98 -9.10 12.74
N ILE A 149 27.05 -9.03 11.80
CA ILE A 149 26.77 -7.85 10.97
C ILE A 149 26.46 -6.62 11.82
N CYS A 150 25.50 -6.70 12.76
CA CYS A 150 24.99 -5.55 13.48
C CYS A 150 25.85 -5.18 14.70
N HIS A 151 26.45 -6.12 15.39
CA HIS A 151 27.08 -5.90 16.70
C HIS A 151 28.59 -6.06 16.75
N GLU A 152 29.19 -6.77 15.80
CA GLU A 152 30.63 -6.98 15.76
C GLU A 152 31.31 -6.14 14.66
N LEU A 153 30.81 -6.25 13.41
CA LEU A 153 31.39 -5.54 12.27
C LEU A 153 30.75 -4.17 12.02
N ALA A 154 29.51 -4.00 12.39
CA ALA A 154 28.65 -2.88 12.01
C ALA A 154 28.61 -2.68 10.47
N ASP A 155 28.81 -3.74 9.72
CA ASP A 155 28.78 -3.85 8.26
C ASP A 155 28.58 -5.31 7.86
N MET A 156 28.29 -5.56 6.59
CA MET A 156 28.30 -6.91 6.05
C MET A 156 29.75 -7.39 5.86
N PRO A 157 30.04 -8.68 6.14
CA PRO A 157 31.32 -9.28 5.77
C PRO A 157 31.61 -9.13 4.26
N LYS A 158 32.89 -9.06 3.92
CA LYS A 158 33.29 -8.90 2.50
C LYS A 158 32.72 -10.00 1.59
N GLU A 159 32.71 -11.23 2.06
CA GLU A 159 32.17 -12.38 1.33
C GLU A 159 30.67 -12.25 1.04
N VAL A 160 29.90 -11.61 1.92
CA VAL A 160 28.48 -11.32 1.70
C VAL A 160 28.32 -10.23 0.65
N TRP A 161 29.13 -9.15 0.72
CA TRP A 161 29.14 -8.12 -0.32
C TRP A 161 29.53 -8.70 -1.68
N ASP A 162 30.59 -9.48 -1.76
CA ASP A 162 31.08 -10.11 -2.99
C ASP A 162 29.99 -11.03 -3.60
N TYR A 163 29.28 -11.79 -2.77
CA TYR A 163 28.23 -12.70 -3.21
C TYR A 163 27.00 -11.95 -3.75
N ILE A 164 26.57 -10.87 -3.07
CA ILE A 164 25.48 -10.00 -3.55
C ILE A 164 25.79 -9.45 -4.92
N ILE A 165 27.03 -8.98 -5.13
CA ILE A 165 27.50 -8.43 -6.40
C ILE A 165 27.59 -9.53 -7.46
N GLU A 166 28.26 -10.64 -7.16
CA GLU A 166 28.45 -11.77 -8.08
C GLU A 166 27.12 -12.33 -8.59
N LYS A 167 26.13 -12.50 -7.69
CA LYS A 167 24.82 -13.05 -8.02
C LYS A 167 23.83 -11.97 -8.51
N ARG A 168 24.25 -10.71 -8.65
CA ARG A 168 23.48 -9.60 -9.24
C ARG A 168 22.22 -9.24 -8.46
N PHE A 169 22.24 -9.35 -7.14
CA PHE A 169 21.10 -8.94 -6.31
C PHE A 169 20.78 -7.44 -6.44
N PHE A 170 21.73 -6.58 -6.84
CA PHE A 170 21.48 -5.17 -7.12
C PHE A 170 20.82 -4.92 -8.48
N ALA A 171 20.70 -5.92 -9.33
CA ALA A 171 20.29 -5.80 -10.71
C ALA A 171 19.04 -6.60 -11.05
N MET A 172 18.18 -6.88 -10.06
CA MET A 172 16.98 -7.68 -10.28
C MET A 172 16.04 -7.03 -11.32
N ILE A 173 15.88 -5.70 -11.30
CA ILE A 173 15.01 -4.96 -12.22
C ILE A 173 15.70 -4.58 -13.55
N ILE A 174 17.02 -4.66 -13.63
CA ILE A 174 17.75 -4.26 -14.83
C ILE A 174 17.55 -5.31 -15.94
N PRO A 175 17.23 -4.90 -17.18
CA PRO A 175 17.06 -5.82 -18.29
C PRO A 175 18.31 -6.65 -18.61
N LYS A 176 18.09 -7.87 -19.09
CA LYS A 176 19.15 -8.82 -19.48
C LYS A 176 20.09 -8.26 -20.53
N LYS A 177 19.61 -7.39 -21.44
CA LYS A 177 20.46 -6.73 -22.44
C LYS A 177 21.59 -5.89 -21.85
N TYR A 178 21.42 -5.41 -20.62
CA TYR A 178 22.45 -4.66 -19.87
C TYR A 178 23.15 -5.52 -18.80
N GLY A 179 22.87 -6.83 -18.78
CA GLY A 179 23.48 -7.78 -17.87
C GLY A 179 22.74 -7.96 -16.53
N GLY A 180 21.54 -7.43 -16.39
CA GLY A 180 20.67 -7.64 -15.22
C GLY A 180 19.89 -8.94 -15.25
N LEU A 181 18.95 -9.11 -14.30
CA LEU A 181 18.14 -10.31 -14.16
C LEU A 181 16.74 -10.17 -14.81
N GLU A 182 16.24 -8.95 -14.98
CA GLU A 182 14.92 -8.65 -15.59
C GLU A 182 13.77 -9.39 -14.89
N PHE A 183 13.79 -9.40 -13.56
CA PHE A 183 12.82 -10.09 -12.74
C PHE A 183 11.50 -9.33 -12.65
N SER A 184 10.41 -10.08 -12.51
CA SER A 184 9.07 -9.57 -12.23
C SER A 184 9.02 -8.85 -10.87
N ALA A 185 8.02 -7.99 -10.69
CA ALA A 185 7.78 -7.33 -9.40
C ALA A 185 7.47 -8.37 -8.30
N TYR A 186 6.78 -9.45 -8.65
CA TYR A 186 6.50 -10.53 -7.72
C TYR A 186 7.78 -11.29 -7.31
N ALA A 187 8.71 -11.52 -8.23
CA ALA A 187 10.01 -12.12 -7.93
C ALA A 187 10.86 -11.22 -7.01
N VAL A 188 10.94 -9.92 -7.34
CA VAL A 188 11.64 -8.95 -6.47
C VAL A 188 11.01 -8.92 -5.07
N ALA A 189 9.67 -8.93 -4.97
CA ALA A 189 8.96 -8.99 -3.70
C ALA A 189 9.29 -10.26 -2.92
N THR A 190 9.33 -11.40 -3.57
CA THR A 190 9.69 -12.71 -2.98
C THR A 190 11.11 -12.71 -2.43
N VAL A 191 12.08 -12.28 -3.25
CA VAL A 191 13.50 -12.19 -2.84
C VAL A 191 13.67 -11.26 -1.63
N LEU A 192 13.08 -10.07 -1.68
CA LEU A 192 13.18 -9.10 -0.58
C LEU A 192 12.47 -9.57 0.70
N SER A 193 11.36 -10.32 0.58
CA SER A 193 10.69 -10.93 1.73
C SER A 193 11.57 -11.99 2.39
N LEU A 194 12.14 -12.88 1.59
CA LEU A 194 13.00 -13.96 2.08
C LEU A 194 14.22 -13.41 2.81
N ILE A 195 14.95 -12.48 2.18
CA ILE A 195 16.14 -11.87 2.79
C ILE A 195 15.77 -11.01 4.00
N GLY A 196 14.69 -10.22 3.90
CA GLY A 196 14.17 -9.39 4.98
C GLY A 196 13.74 -10.21 6.22
N SER A 197 13.31 -11.45 6.04
CA SER A 197 13.01 -12.38 7.13
C SER A 197 14.27 -12.79 7.93
N ARG A 198 15.43 -12.69 7.31
CA ARG A 198 16.72 -13.08 7.88
C ARG A 198 17.52 -11.89 8.43
N SER A 199 17.59 -10.79 7.66
CA SER A 199 18.34 -9.59 8.05
C SER A 199 17.75 -8.33 7.44
N ALA A 200 17.42 -7.36 8.27
CA ALA A 200 17.00 -6.02 7.84
C ALA A 200 18.16 -5.25 7.17
N THR A 201 19.41 -5.50 7.58
CA THR A 201 20.60 -4.89 6.98
C THR A 201 20.74 -5.28 5.52
N VAL A 202 20.77 -6.58 5.26
CA VAL A 202 20.96 -7.11 3.91
C VAL A 202 19.76 -6.79 3.03
N GLY A 203 18.54 -6.95 3.56
CA GLY A 203 17.31 -6.61 2.84
C GLY A 203 17.24 -5.15 2.41
N SER A 204 17.63 -4.21 3.29
CA SER A 204 17.69 -2.77 2.94
C SER A 204 18.78 -2.46 1.93
N THR A 205 19.94 -3.12 2.04
CA THR A 205 21.08 -2.94 1.12
C THR A 205 20.71 -3.36 -0.31
N ILE A 206 20.03 -4.48 -0.48
CA ILE A 206 19.57 -4.99 -1.78
C ILE A 206 18.33 -4.23 -2.28
N GLY A 207 17.43 -3.86 -1.38
CA GLY A 207 16.16 -3.24 -1.73
C GLY A 207 16.30 -1.88 -2.43
N VAL A 208 17.25 -1.04 -1.99
CA VAL A 208 17.39 0.32 -2.52
C VAL A 208 17.80 0.36 -4.00
N PRO A 209 18.81 -0.37 -4.49
CA PRO A 209 19.14 -0.39 -5.91
C PRO A 209 17.98 -0.83 -6.82
N ASN A 210 17.09 -1.68 -6.30
CA ASN A 210 15.95 -2.25 -7.03
C ASN A 210 14.63 -1.46 -6.85
N SER A 211 14.63 -0.33 -6.16
CA SER A 211 13.40 0.46 -5.94
C SER A 211 13.59 1.96 -6.07
N LEU A 212 14.65 2.51 -5.46
CA LEU A 212 14.95 3.94 -5.41
C LEU A 212 16.29 4.27 -6.08
N GLY A 213 16.91 3.27 -6.71
CA GLY A 213 18.18 3.43 -7.38
C GLY A 213 18.05 4.18 -8.72
N PRO A 214 19.14 4.78 -9.20
CA PRO A 214 19.18 5.41 -10.52
C PRO A 214 18.80 4.50 -11.68
N ALA A 215 18.90 3.17 -11.51
CA ALA A 215 18.58 2.22 -12.57
C ALA A 215 17.14 2.38 -13.08
N GLU A 216 16.16 2.48 -12.18
CA GLU A 216 14.74 2.66 -12.56
C GLU A 216 14.53 3.99 -13.30
N LEU A 217 15.17 5.06 -12.83
CA LEU A 217 15.12 6.38 -13.49
C LEU A 217 15.73 6.33 -14.88
N LEU A 218 16.87 5.66 -15.04
CA LEU A 218 17.54 5.49 -16.34
C LEU A 218 16.71 4.67 -17.32
N LEU A 219 16.11 3.58 -16.88
CA LEU A 219 15.29 2.72 -17.72
C LEU A 219 14.14 3.48 -18.37
N HIS A 220 13.49 4.37 -17.60
CA HIS A 220 12.32 5.11 -18.07
C HIS A 220 12.66 6.45 -18.74
N TYR A 221 13.68 7.16 -18.28
CA TYR A 221 13.94 8.53 -18.69
C TYR A 221 15.34 8.75 -19.25
N GLY A 222 16.29 7.85 -19.00
CA GLY A 222 17.67 7.97 -19.48
C GLY A 222 17.76 7.99 -21.00
N THR A 223 18.72 8.76 -21.54
CA THR A 223 19.09 8.62 -22.95
C THR A 223 19.74 7.26 -23.20
N GLU A 224 19.80 6.81 -24.45
CA GLU A 224 20.44 5.51 -24.74
C GLU A 224 21.93 5.52 -24.34
N GLU A 225 22.62 6.66 -24.53
CA GLU A 225 24.00 6.82 -24.09
C GLU A 225 24.15 6.70 -22.59
N GLN A 226 23.22 7.25 -21.80
CA GLN A 226 23.21 7.11 -20.35
C GLN A 226 22.93 5.67 -19.91
N LYS A 227 21.95 5.00 -20.56
CA LYS A 227 21.64 3.60 -20.31
C LYS A 227 22.84 2.71 -20.59
N ASP A 228 23.47 2.85 -21.76
CA ASP A 228 24.63 2.05 -22.17
C ASP A 228 25.87 2.31 -21.29
N ARG A 229 26.00 3.52 -20.75
CA ARG A 229 27.09 3.88 -19.82
C ARG A 229 26.91 3.29 -18.43
N TYR A 230 25.72 3.46 -17.82
CA TYR A 230 25.53 3.20 -16.40
C TYR A 230 24.90 1.83 -16.10
N LEU A 231 23.93 1.36 -16.90
CA LEU A 231 23.20 0.13 -16.59
C LEU A 231 24.08 -1.13 -16.53
N PRO A 232 25.09 -1.33 -17.41
CA PRO A 232 26.00 -2.46 -17.29
C PRO A 232 26.86 -2.41 -16.02
N GLY A 233 27.30 -1.22 -15.61
CA GLY A 233 28.07 -1.01 -14.37
C GLY A 233 27.20 -1.31 -13.13
N LEU A 234 25.96 -0.82 -13.11
CA LEU A 234 25.00 -1.11 -12.06
C LEU A 234 24.64 -2.59 -12.00
N ALA A 235 24.48 -3.25 -13.17
CA ALA A 235 24.16 -4.66 -13.25
C ALA A 235 25.28 -5.58 -12.77
N SER A 236 26.53 -5.22 -13.07
CA SER A 236 27.70 -5.97 -12.64
C SER A 236 28.14 -5.67 -11.20
N GLY A 237 27.60 -4.62 -10.57
CA GLY A 237 28.02 -4.11 -9.27
C GLY A 237 29.34 -3.35 -9.30
N ALA A 238 29.92 -3.06 -10.48
CA ALA A 238 31.03 -2.14 -10.63
C ALA A 238 30.65 -0.73 -10.23
N GLU A 239 29.35 -0.39 -10.40
CA GLU A 239 28.73 0.83 -9.90
C GLU A 239 27.74 0.49 -8.80
N ILE A 240 27.88 1.15 -7.64
CA ILE A 240 26.93 1.06 -6.52
C ILE A 240 26.16 2.37 -6.47
N PRO A 241 24.83 2.34 -6.63
CA PRO A 241 24.03 3.55 -6.67
C PRO A 241 23.59 4.01 -5.29
N CYS A 242 23.40 5.33 -5.13
CA CYS A 242 22.52 5.87 -4.10
C CYS A 242 21.64 6.99 -4.67
N PHE A 243 20.58 7.37 -3.96
CA PHE A 243 19.71 8.48 -4.38
C PHE A 243 19.57 9.53 -3.28
N ALA A 244 20.11 10.72 -3.53
CA ALA A 244 20.18 11.82 -2.59
C ALA A 244 19.02 12.80 -2.78
N LEU A 245 17.92 12.56 -2.08
CA LEU A 245 16.73 13.42 -2.08
C LEU A 245 16.64 14.25 -0.79
N THR A 246 16.70 13.62 0.38
CA THR A 246 16.43 14.24 1.66
C THR A 246 17.52 15.23 2.08
N SER A 247 17.13 16.46 2.41
CA SER A 247 18.01 17.49 2.99
C SER A 247 17.45 18.00 4.31
N THR A 248 18.20 18.87 5.02
CA THR A 248 17.80 19.32 6.36
C THR A 248 16.43 20.00 6.39
N PRO A 249 16.04 20.90 5.47
CA PRO A 249 14.71 21.51 5.45
C PRO A 249 13.66 20.67 4.72
N ALA A 250 14.06 19.67 3.94
CA ALA A 250 13.19 18.91 3.04
C ALA A 250 13.19 17.42 3.39
N GLY A 251 12.37 17.05 4.38
CA GLY A 251 12.07 15.66 4.74
C GLY A 251 10.80 15.19 4.10
N SER A 252 9.67 15.22 4.84
CA SER A 252 8.34 14.88 4.32
C SER A 252 7.87 15.82 3.21
N ASP A 253 8.24 17.09 3.27
CA ASP A 253 8.09 18.05 2.18
C ASP A 253 9.35 18.02 1.29
N ALA A 254 9.45 16.97 0.47
CA ALA A 254 10.62 16.78 -0.38
C ALA A 254 10.75 17.83 -1.49
N ALA A 255 9.65 18.49 -1.88
CA ALA A 255 9.67 19.55 -2.87
C ALA A 255 10.28 20.87 -2.34
N SER A 256 10.37 21.05 -1.03
CA SER A 256 10.98 22.23 -0.39
C SER A 256 12.50 22.16 -0.29
N LEU A 257 13.17 21.29 -1.06
CA LEU A 257 14.63 21.22 -1.10
C LEU A 257 15.24 22.58 -1.51
N ILE A 258 16.39 22.89 -0.88
CA ILE A 258 17.14 24.13 -1.12
C ILE A 258 18.45 23.88 -1.89
N ASP A 259 18.76 22.62 -2.12
CA ASP A 259 19.89 22.22 -2.93
C ASP A 259 19.73 22.77 -4.35
N SER A 260 20.78 23.30 -4.93
CA SER A 260 20.68 24.09 -6.18
C SER A 260 21.75 23.73 -7.19
N GLY A 261 21.41 23.91 -8.45
CA GLY A 261 22.30 23.88 -9.58
C GLY A 261 22.10 25.15 -10.41
N VAL A 262 23.18 25.79 -10.84
CA VAL A 262 23.15 26.95 -11.71
C VAL A 262 23.83 26.61 -13.02
N VAL A 263 23.16 26.79 -14.13
CA VAL A 263 23.70 26.59 -15.46
C VAL A 263 24.76 27.68 -15.70
N CYS A 264 25.96 27.27 -16.10
CA CYS A 264 27.06 28.22 -16.36
C CYS A 264 28.10 27.59 -17.28
N LYS A 265 29.02 28.40 -17.79
CA LYS A 265 30.21 27.91 -18.50
C LYS A 265 31.30 27.56 -17.49
N GLY A 266 31.90 26.38 -17.65
CA GLY A 266 32.96 25.90 -16.78
C GLY A 266 33.95 24.98 -17.50
N LYS A 267 35.01 24.59 -16.82
CA LYS A 267 36.00 23.65 -17.37
C LYS A 267 35.64 22.21 -16.95
N TRP A 268 35.58 21.35 -17.93
CA TRP A 268 35.41 19.91 -17.75
C TRP A 268 36.41 19.17 -18.62
N GLN A 269 37.26 18.34 -18.02
CA GLN A 269 38.31 17.60 -18.73
C GLN A 269 39.15 18.50 -19.67
N GLY A 270 39.49 19.68 -19.20
CA GLY A 270 40.33 20.66 -19.93
C GLY A 270 39.59 21.48 -21.01
N LYS A 271 38.31 21.20 -21.30
CA LYS A 271 37.49 21.95 -22.25
C LYS A 271 36.53 22.88 -21.51
N THR A 272 36.24 24.05 -22.11
CA THR A 272 35.19 24.94 -21.62
C THR A 272 33.87 24.47 -22.23
N ILE A 273 32.91 24.10 -21.38
CA ILE A 273 31.56 23.62 -21.78
C ILE A 273 30.48 24.37 -21.01
N THR A 274 29.25 24.32 -21.48
CA THR A 274 28.09 24.66 -20.67
C THR A 274 27.79 23.47 -19.78
N GLY A 275 27.59 23.70 -18.50
CA GLY A 275 27.30 22.68 -17.50
C GLY A 275 26.53 23.25 -16.33
N VAL A 276 26.48 22.54 -15.24
CA VAL A 276 25.76 22.93 -14.02
C VAL A 276 26.75 23.01 -12.86
N LYS A 277 26.72 24.12 -12.12
CA LYS A 277 27.41 24.26 -10.86
C LYS A 277 26.47 23.93 -9.71
N LEU A 278 26.76 22.82 -9.02
CA LEU A 278 25.92 22.23 -8.01
C LEU A 278 26.33 22.56 -6.60
N ASN A 279 25.35 22.79 -5.72
CA ASN A 279 25.53 22.95 -4.28
C ASN A 279 24.45 22.15 -3.55
N TRP A 280 24.86 21.23 -2.68
CA TRP A 280 23.90 20.38 -1.93
C TRP A 280 24.43 20.00 -0.56
N SER A 281 23.49 19.64 0.35
CA SER A 281 23.78 19.03 1.65
C SER A 281 22.65 18.05 1.99
N LYS A 282 22.87 16.79 1.66
CA LYS A 282 21.93 15.69 1.83
C LYS A 282 22.26 14.83 3.04
N ARG A 283 21.25 14.18 3.62
CA ARG A 283 21.42 13.31 4.78
C ARG A 283 20.50 12.10 4.74
N TYR A 284 20.84 11.08 5.51
CA TYR A 284 20.10 9.83 5.60
C TYR A 284 20.05 9.05 4.29
N ILE A 285 21.09 9.16 3.48
CA ILE A 285 21.14 8.54 2.16
C ILE A 285 21.68 7.13 2.29
N THR A 286 20.82 6.16 1.99
CA THR A 286 21.19 4.73 1.98
C THR A 286 22.18 4.47 0.85
N LEU A 287 23.21 3.71 1.15
CA LEU A 287 24.37 3.38 0.32
C LEU A 287 25.34 4.55 0.05
N ALA A 288 25.08 5.80 0.43
CA ALA A 288 26.01 6.91 0.19
C ALA A 288 27.45 6.61 0.61
N PRO A 289 27.73 5.95 1.77
CA PRO A 289 29.13 5.68 2.17
C PRO A 289 29.91 4.77 1.22
N VAL A 290 29.24 3.99 0.38
CA VAL A 290 29.85 3.02 -0.54
C VAL A 290 29.48 3.28 -2.00
N ALA A 291 28.68 4.31 -2.27
CA ALA A 291 28.21 4.64 -3.60
C ALA A 291 29.33 5.12 -4.51
N THR A 292 29.32 4.68 -5.76
CA THR A 292 30.17 5.18 -6.84
C THR A 292 29.42 6.17 -7.74
N VAL A 293 28.09 6.08 -7.76
CA VAL A 293 27.21 6.99 -8.51
C VAL A 293 26.09 7.51 -7.63
N LEU A 294 25.95 8.81 -7.58
CA LEU A 294 24.96 9.55 -6.82
C LEU A 294 23.85 10.04 -7.74
N GLY A 295 22.63 9.55 -7.58
CA GLY A 295 21.45 10.23 -8.08
C GLY A 295 21.14 11.44 -7.19
N LEU A 296 21.16 12.64 -7.73
CA LEU A 296 20.98 13.89 -6.98
C LEU A 296 19.73 14.64 -7.46
N ALA A 297 18.85 15.00 -6.54
CA ALA A 297 17.74 15.92 -6.77
C ALA A 297 18.09 17.32 -6.26
N PHE A 298 17.89 18.34 -7.10
CA PHE A 298 18.19 19.75 -6.81
C PHE A 298 17.30 20.68 -7.64
N LYS A 299 17.20 21.96 -7.27
CA LYS A 299 16.55 22.99 -8.09
C LYS A 299 17.53 23.55 -9.10
N LEU A 300 17.15 23.60 -10.38
CA LEU A 300 17.97 24.08 -11.47
C LEU A 300 17.56 25.50 -11.85
N TYR A 301 18.55 26.38 -11.94
CA TYR A 301 18.43 27.77 -12.35
C TYR A 301 19.30 28.07 -13.57
N ASP A 302 18.80 28.88 -14.51
CA ASP A 302 19.53 29.32 -15.71
C ASP A 302 19.41 30.86 -15.91
N PRO A 303 19.99 31.68 -15.01
CA PRO A 303 19.83 33.12 -15.09
C PRO A 303 20.51 33.77 -16.32
N ASP A 304 21.39 33.05 -17.01
CA ASP A 304 22.06 33.50 -18.23
C ASP A 304 21.41 32.95 -19.51
N HIS A 305 20.28 32.23 -19.42
CA HIS A 305 19.52 31.63 -20.54
C HIS A 305 20.40 30.80 -21.48
N LEU A 306 21.24 29.93 -20.91
CA LEU A 306 22.18 29.10 -21.69
C LEU A 306 21.55 27.83 -22.25
N ILE A 307 20.40 27.39 -21.69
CA ILE A 307 19.69 26.17 -22.11
C ILE A 307 18.23 26.41 -22.53
N GLY A 308 17.67 27.60 -22.28
CA GLY A 308 16.31 27.96 -22.66
C GLY A 308 15.89 29.32 -22.12
N ASP A 309 14.61 29.61 -22.10
CA ASP A 309 14.07 30.95 -21.79
C ASP A 309 13.61 31.11 -20.31
N GLU A 310 13.75 30.06 -19.49
CA GLU A 310 13.31 30.06 -18.09
C GLU A 310 14.48 30.34 -17.13
N ASP A 311 14.27 31.18 -16.13
CA ASP A 311 15.25 31.41 -15.05
C ASP A 311 15.26 30.29 -14.00
N ASP A 312 14.11 29.67 -13.73
CA ASP A 312 13.90 28.61 -12.74
C ASP A 312 13.21 27.41 -13.39
N TYR A 313 13.95 26.36 -13.65
CA TYR A 313 13.46 25.12 -14.20
C TYR A 313 12.77 24.21 -13.15
N GLY A 314 13.01 24.46 -11.86
CA GLY A 314 12.50 23.63 -10.79
C GLY A 314 13.35 22.39 -10.52
N ILE A 315 12.70 21.35 -9.93
CA ILE A 315 13.40 20.15 -9.47
C ILE A 315 13.90 19.33 -10.66
N THR A 316 15.22 19.09 -10.65
CA THR A 316 15.95 18.34 -11.67
C THR A 316 16.69 17.18 -11.02
N ALA A 317 16.85 16.07 -11.71
CA ALA A 317 17.60 14.90 -11.27
C ALA A 317 18.82 14.68 -12.17
N ALA A 318 19.98 14.41 -11.56
CA ALA A 318 21.21 14.13 -12.28
C ALA A 318 21.99 12.96 -11.66
N LEU A 319 22.86 12.34 -12.47
CA LEU A 319 23.77 11.28 -12.03
C LEU A 319 25.18 11.88 -11.86
N ILE A 320 25.68 11.83 -10.65
CA ILE A 320 27.00 12.41 -10.30
C ILE A 320 27.91 11.26 -9.86
N PRO A 321 29.00 10.97 -10.58
CA PRO A 321 30.05 10.08 -10.06
C PRO A 321 30.60 10.62 -8.74
N THR A 322 30.75 9.77 -7.73
CA THR A 322 31.15 10.22 -6.38
C THR A 322 32.61 10.64 -6.29
N ASP A 323 33.43 10.30 -7.27
CA ASP A 323 34.82 10.75 -7.44
C ASP A 323 34.95 12.13 -8.12
N THR A 324 33.83 12.79 -8.46
CA THR A 324 33.82 14.13 -9.02
C THR A 324 34.37 15.14 -8.00
N ASP A 325 35.26 16.01 -8.45
CA ASP A 325 35.90 17.04 -7.60
C ASP A 325 34.86 17.86 -6.84
N GLY A 326 35.03 17.95 -5.52
CA GLY A 326 34.14 18.70 -4.62
C GLY A 326 32.93 17.89 -4.09
N VAL A 327 32.79 16.64 -4.46
CA VAL A 327 31.82 15.71 -3.82
C VAL A 327 32.40 15.20 -2.51
N GLU A 328 31.64 15.33 -1.45
CA GLU A 328 32.01 14.88 -0.11
C GLU A 328 31.00 13.82 0.39
N ILE A 329 31.54 12.70 0.86
CA ILE A 329 30.80 11.68 1.61
C ILE A 329 31.13 11.86 3.09
N GLY A 330 30.14 12.15 3.90
CA GLY A 330 30.36 12.45 5.32
C GLY A 330 30.33 11.20 6.21
N ARG A 331 30.32 11.43 7.53
CA ARG A 331 30.34 10.36 8.52
C ARG A 331 29.07 9.52 8.44
N ARG A 332 29.25 8.20 8.41
CA ARG A 332 28.19 7.21 8.37
C ARG A 332 27.19 7.37 9.53
N HIS A 333 25.91 7.17 9.24
CA HIS A 333 24.83 7.07 10.22
C HIS A 333 24.63 5.62 10.70
N TYR A 334 24.13 5.47 11.93
CA TYR A 334 23.77 4.17 12.51
C TYR A 334 22.32 4.18 12.95
N PRO A 335 21.38 3.81 12.05
CA PRO A 335 19.96 3.85 12.37
C PRO A 335 19.57 2.67 13.28
N LEU A 336 19.45 2.94 14.60
CA LEU A 336 19.05 2.00 15.63
C LEU A 336 19.87 0.69 15.62
N THR A 337 21.19 0.81 15.44
CA THR A 337 22.16 -0.31 15.36
C THR A 337 22.00 -1.24 14.15
N ILE A 338 21.13 -0.94 13.20
CA ILE A 338 21.02 -1.67 11.94
C ILE A 338 22.15 -1.25 11.01
N ALA A 339 22.88 -2.21 10.48
CA ALA A 339 24.23 -1.98 9.93
C ALA A 339 24.27 -1.69 8.42
N PHE A 340 23.14 -1.40 7.76
CA PHE A 340 23.19 -1.00 6.34
C PHE A 340 23.91 0.35 6.18
N GLN A 341 24.62 0.50 5.06
CA GLN A 341 25.34 1.71 4.76
C GLN A 341 24.37 2.88 4.57
N ASN A 342 24.52 3.93 5.38
CA ASN A 342 23.71 5.13 5.33
C ASN A 342 24.55 6.33 5.76
N GLY A 343 24.43 7.45 5.08
CA GLY A 343 25.24 8.63 5.42
C GLY A 343 24.78 9.90 4.73
N PRO A 344 25.45 11.02 5.04
CA PRO A 344 25.27 12.29 4.35
C PRO A 344 26.15 12.34 3.10
N THR A 345 25.77 13.21 2.15
CA THR A 345 26.62 13.65 1.05
C THR A 345 26.45 15.14 0.84
N ALA A 346 27.54 15.81 0.49
CA ALA A 346 27.55 17.24 0.22
C ALA A 346 28.40 17.55 -1.02
N GLY A 347 28.16 18.71 -1.60
CA GLY A 347 28.97 19.27 -2.67
C GLY A 347 28.89 20.78 -2.63
N LYS A 348 30.01 21.42 -2.89
CA LYS A 348 30.12 22.87 -2.97
C LYS A 348 30.79 23.28 -4.28
N ASP A 349 30.09 24.07 -5.07
CA ASP A 349 30.52 24.54 -6.40
C ASP A 349 30.99 23.41 -7.34
N VAL A 350 30.36 22.23 -7.24
CA VAL A 350 30.67 21.05 -8.06
C VAL A 350 30.22 21.31 -9.47
N PHE A 351 31.12 21.34 -10.44
CA PHE A 351 30.79 21.58 -11.84
C PHE A 351 30.65 20.25 -12.61
N VAL A 352 29.52 20.04 -13.29
CA VAL A 352 29.24 18.85 -14.08
C VAL A 352 28.66 19.22 -15.45
N PRO A 353 28.85 18.37 -16.47
CA PRO A 353 28.20 18.52 -17.78
C PRO A 353 26.66 18.46 -17.68
N LEU A 354 25.97 19.11 -18.60
CA LEU A 354 24.51 19.02 -18.75
C LEU A 354 24.03 17.59 -19.03
N ASP A 355 24.84 16.78 -19.72
CA ASP A 355 24.54 15.38 -20.02
C ASP A 355 24.45 14.47 -18.79
N PHE A 356 24.80 15.00 -17.58
CA PHE A 356 24.59 14.28 -16.31
C PHE A 356 23.14 14.40 -15.83
N ILE A 357 22.35 15.36 -16.34
CA ILE A 357 20.89 15.40 -16.11
C ILE A 357 20.29 14.12 -16.70
N ILE A 358 19.50 13.42 -15.90
CA ILE A 358 18.83 12.17 -16.35
C ILE A 358 17.88 12.51 -17.50
N GLY A 359 18.07 11.86 -18.65
CA GLY A 359 17.35 12.16 -19.89
C GLY A 359 17.90 13.34 -20.69
N GLY A 360 19.04 13.92 -20.23
CA GLY A 360 19.70 15.05 -20.90
C GLY A 360 19.11 16.42 -20.56
N PRO A 361 19.61 17.49 -21.17
CA PRO A 361 19.19 18.87 -20.89
C PRO A 361 17.70 19.12 -21.12
N GLU A 362 17.06 18.41 -22.03
CA GLU A 362 15.63 18.55 -22.33
C GLU A 362 14.72 18.11 -21.15
N MET A 363 15.28 17.32 -20.24
CA MET A 363 14.60 16.86 -19.05
C MET A 363 14.86 17.74 -17.81
N ALA A 364 15.50 18.91 -17.99
CA ALA A 364 15.62 19.93 -16.97
C ALA A 364 14.25 20.31 -16.38
N GLY A 365 14.14 20.39 -15.08
CA GLY A 365 12.88 20.68 -14.38
C GLY A 365 11.87 19.52 -14.28
N LYS A 366 12.14 18.36 -14.87
CA LYS A 366 11.23 17.21 -14.85
C LYS A 366 11.55 16.18 -13.75
N GLY A 367 12.50 16.50 -12.87
CA GLY A 367 12.94 15.58 -11.81
C GLY A 367 11.85 15.21 -10.82
N TRP A 368 10.93 16.12 -10.49
CA TRP A 368 9.83 15.82 -9.59
C TRP A 368 8.86 14.79 -10.20
N LYS A 369 8.48 14.98 -11.45
CA LYS A 369 7.65 14.02 -12.19
C LYS A 369 8.29 12.64 -12.22
N MET A 370 9.58 12.55 -12.57
CA MET A 370 10.34 11.29 -12.58
C MET A 370 10.28 10.58 -11.23
N LEU A 371 10.50 11.33 -10.14
CA LEU A 371 10.50 10.79 -8.78
C LEU A 371 9.12 10.27 -8.38
N VAL A 372 8.07 11.03 -8.62
CA VAL A 372 6.72 10.66 -8.16
C VAL A 372 6.19 9.45 -8.93
N GLU A 373 6.45 9.37 -10.24
CA GLU A 373 6.04 8.23 -11.06
C GLU A 373 6.72 6.92 -10.62
N LEU A 374 8.03 6.94 -10.39
CA LEU A 374 8.79 5.71 -10.12
C LEU A 374 8.82 5.35 -8.62
N LEU A 375 8.83 6.34 -7.73
CA LEU A 375 8.70 6.08 -6.28
C LEU A 375 7.40 5.37 -5.92
N SER A 376 6.35 5.51 -6.73
CA SER A 376 5.08 4.85 -6.46
C SER A 376 5.16 3.33 -6.64
N VAL A 377 5.88 2.84 -7.64
CA VAL A 377 6.06 1.40 -7.90
C VAL A 377 7.00 0.78 -6.86
N GLY A 378 8.18 1.34 -6.65
CA GLY A 378 9.15 0.86 -5.67
C GLY A 378 8.58 0.81 -4.25
N ARG A 379 7.76 1.80 -3.87
CA ARG A 379 7.05 1.85 -2.58
C ARG A 379 6.09 0.68 -2.39
N ALA A 380 5.50 0.13 -3.45
CA ALA A 380 4.61 -1.03 -3.36
C ALA A 380 5.36 -2.34 -3.07
N ILE A 381 6.65 -2.41 -3.38
CA ILE A 381 7.44 -3.65 -3.36
C ILE A 381 8.42 -3.68 -2.18
N SER A 382 9.38 -2.74 -2.09
CA SER A 382 10.54 -2.86 -1.21
C SER A 382 10.21 -2.96 0.28
N LEU A 383 9.57 -1.95 0.85
CA LEU A 383 9.24 -1.93 2.27
C LEU A 383 8.11 -2.88 2.65
N PRO A 384 7.05 -3.05 1.83
CA PRO A 384 6.05 -4.08 2.08
C PRO A 384 6.63 -5.48 2.13
N SER A 385 7.57 -5.83 1.23
CA SER A 385 8.22 -7.14 1.20
C SER A 385 9.05 -7.42 2.45
N SER A 386 9.92 -6.49 2.84
CA SER A 386 10.72 -6.63 4.06
C SER A 386 9.84 -6.76 5.31
N SER A 387 8.74 -6.00 5.36
CA SER A 387 7.78 -6.07 6.48
C SER A 387 6.98 -7.39 6.48
N ALA A 388 6.61 -7.90 5.30
CA ALA A 388 5.94 -9.20 5.16
C ALA A 388 6.88 -10.34 5.60
N GLY A 389 8.14 -10.34 5.13
CA GLY A 389 9.15 -11.33 5.53
C GLY A 389 9.39 -11.34 7.04
N GLY A 390 9.55 -10.15 7.65
CA GLY A 390 9.67 -10.01 9.11
C GLY A 390 8.44 -10.51 9.87
N SER A 391 7.22 -10.25 9.35
CA SER A 391 5.97 -10.74 9.93
C SER A 391 5.84 -12.27 9.83
N GLN A 392 6.25 -12.83 8.69
CA GLN A 392 6.30 -14.28 8.48
C GLN A 392 7.25 -14.96 9.47
N ALA A 393 8.46 -14.42 9.63
CA ALA A 393 9.44 -14.90 10.60
C ALA A 393 8.90 -14.81 12.04
N ALA A 394 8.25 -13.69 12.39
CA ALA A 394 7.60 -13.51 13.69
C ALA A 394 6.48 -14.52 13.93
N SER A 395 5.60 -14.74 12.94
CA SER A 395 4.52 -15.72 13.02
C SER A 395 5.05 -17.14 13.20
N TYR A 396 6.01 -17.49 12.37
CA TYR A 396 6.62 -18.83 12.39
C TYR A 396 7.32 -19.13 13.70
N SER A 397 8.21 -18.23 14.16
CA SER A 397 8.95 -18.41 15.39
C SER A 397 8.07 -18.35 16.63
N THR A 398 7.11 -17.39 16.69
CA THR A 398 6.23 -17.22 17.86
C THR A 398 5.28 -18.41 18.02
N GLY A 399 4.73 -18.93 16.92
CA GLY A 399 3.87 -20.11 16.95
C GLY A 399 4.60 -21.33 17.51
N ALA A 400 5.81 -21.61 17.03
CA ALA A 400 6.64 -22.71 17.54
C ALA A 400 7.05 -22.49 18.99
N TYR A 401 7.56 -21.31 19.31
CA TYR A 401 7.98 -20.97 20.69
C TYR A 401 6.82 -21.12 21.67
N ALA A 402 5.65 -20.56 21.37
CA ALA A 402 4.51 -20.66 22.26
C ALA A 402 3.99 -22.07 22.47
N ALA A 403 4.09 -22.94 21.45
CA ALA A 403 3.71 -24.35 21.53
C ALA A 403 4.67 -25.14 22.43
N ILE A 404 5.97 -24.84 22.36
CA ILE A 404 7.04 -25.57 23.05
C ILE A 404 7.21 -25.06 24.50
N ARG A 405 7.24 -23.73 24.68
CA ARG A 405 7.47 -23.09 25.98
C ARG A 405 6.36 -23.43 26.96
N LYS A 406 6.73 -23.91 28.15
CA LYS A 406 5.78 -24.26 29.21
C LYS A 406 5.92 -23.31 30.40
N GLN A 407 4.78 -22.85 30.90
CA GLN A 407 4.64 -22.20 32.20
C GLN A 407 3.41 -22.80 32.90
N PHE A 408 3.42 -22.87 34.23
CA PHE A 408 2.34 -23.50 34.99
C PHE A 408 2.04 -24.93 34.51
N ASN A 409 3.06 -25.66 34.07
CA ASN A 409 3.01 -27.04 33.54
C ASN A 409 2.19 -27.21 32.26
N THR A 410 1.93 -26.15 31.52
CA THR A 410 1.25 -26.19 30.24
C THR A 410 1.97 -25.34 29.20
N SER A 411 1.77 -25.61 27.90
CA SER A 411 2.23 -24.75 26.81
C SER A 411 1.65 -23.34 26.98
N ILE A 412 2.47 -22.32 26.76
CA ILE A 412 1.99 -20.93 26.87
C ILE A 412 0.96 -20.59 25.77
N ALA A 413 0.93 -21.32 24.66
CA ALA A 413 -0.11 -21.19 23.63
C ALA A 413 -1.52 -21.49 24.14
N ASN A 414 -1.66 -22.18 25.27
CA ASN A 414 -2.95 -22.50 25.89
C ASN A 414 -3.53 -21.33 26.72
N PHE A 415 -2.76 -20.28 26.93
CA PHE A 415 -3.26 -19.08 27.63
C PHE A 415 -3.93 -18.14 26.62
N GLU A 416 -5.20 -17.79 26.85
CA GLU A 416 -6.00 -16.96 25.94
C GLU A 416 -5.34 -15.62 25.64
N GLY A 417 -4.68 -14.96 26.60
CA GLY A 417 -3.98 -13.71 26.40
C GLY A 417 -2.77 -13.85 25.44
N VAL A 418 -2.03 -14.97 25.51
CA VAL A 418 -0.96 -15.30 24.55
C VAL A 418 -1.58 -15.60 23.19
N GLY A 419 -2.68 -16.36 23.18
CA GLY A 419 -3.43 -16.72 21.98
C GLY A 419 -3.94 -15.49 21.22
N GLU A 420 -4.41 -14.46 21.92
CA GLU A 420 -4.84 -13.19 21.33
C GLU A 420 -3.71 -12.51 20.56
N ALA A 421 -2.49 -12.41 21.14
CA ALA A 421 -1.32 -11.86 20.49
C ALA A 421 -0.91 -12.69 19.24
N MET A 422 -0.88 -14.01 19.37
CA MET A 422 -0.57 -14.94 18.28
C MET A 422 -1.57 -14.84 17.12
N THR A 423 -2.85 -14.70 17.42
CA THR A 423 -3.92 -14.51 16.43
C THR A 423 -3.71 -13.20 15.65
N ARG A 424 -3.33 -12.11 16.34
CA ARG A 424 -2.99 -10.85 15.67
C ARG A 424 -1.78 -11.00 14.77
N ILE A 425 -0.71 -11.64 15.22
CA ILE A 425 0.50 -11.89 14.40
C ILE A 425 0.12 -12.64 13.14
N ALA A 426 -0.58 -13.76 13.24
CA ALA A 426 -0.95 -14.60 12.11
C ALA A 426 -1.88 -13.87 11.13
N GLY A 427 -2.90 -13.21 11.63
CA GLY A 427 -3.84 -12.46 10.80
C GLY A 427 -3.19 -11.26 10.10
N HIS A 428 -2.34 -10.51 10.78
CA HIS A 428 -1.59 -9.40 10.18
C HIS A 428 -0.60 -9.90 9.12
N THR A 429 0.07 -11.02 9.37
CA THR A 429 0.95 -11.68 8.38
C THR A 429 0.16 -12.05 7.13
N TYR A 430 -1.00 -12.68 7.27
CA TYR A 430 -1.85 -13.06 6.14
C TYR A 430 -2.33 -11.85 5.34
N ILE A 431 -2.73 -10.76 6.00
CA ILE A 431 -3.09 -9.49 5.34
C ILE A 431 -1.92 -8.93 4.54
N GLY A 432 -0.72 -8.88 5.13
CA GLY A 432 0.49 -8.39 4.48
C GLY A 432 0.87 -9.22 3.25
N ASN A 433 0.88 -10.55 3.38
CA ASN A 433 1.17 -11.48 2.28
C ASN A 433 0.16 -11.31 1.13
N ALA A 434 -1.13 -11.23 1.45
CA ALA A 434 -2.19 -11.06 0.46
C ALA A 434 -2.07 -9.73 -0.28
N ALA A 435 -1.84 -8.63 0.45
CA ALA A 435 -1.68 -7.31 -0.15
C ALA A 435 -0.47 -7.25 -1.08
N LEU A 436 0.68 -7.77 -0.63
CA LEU A 436 1.91 -7.80 -1.41
C LEU A 436 1.75 -8.65 -2.68
N SER A 437 1.26 -9.89 -2.55
CA SER A 437 1.10 -10.82 -3.66
C SER A 437 0.16 -10.26 -4.75
N VAL A 438 -1.02 -9.77 -4.35
CA VAL A 438 -2.02 -9.25 -5.29
C VAL A 438 -1.54 -7.98 -5.98
N THR A 439 -0.88 -7.07 -5.26
CA THR A 439 -0.41 -5.81 -5.83
C THR A 439 0.82 -6.01 -6.72
N ALA A 440 1.77 -6.85 -6.33
CA ALA A 440 2.91 -7.20 -7.17
C ALA A 440 2.46 -7.88 -8.47
N GLY A 441 1.50 -8.82 -8.39
CA GLY A 441 0.93 -9.44 -9.56
C GLY A 441 0.21 -8.45 -10.50
N ALA A 442 -0.42 -7.40 -9.97
CA ALA A 442 -1.01 -6.35 -10.80
C ALA A 442 0.06 -5.49 -11.50
N ILE A 443 1.17 -5.18 -10.82
CA ILE A 443 2.31 -4.47 -11.42
C ILE A 443 2.89 -5.29 -12.58
N ASP A 444 3.02 -6.59 -12.43
CA ASP A 444 3.49 -7.49 -13.50
C ASP A 444 2.54 -7.55 -14.71
N GLN A 445 1.27 -7.18 -14.52
CA GLN A 445 0.30 -7.01 -15.60
C GLN A 445 0.28 -5.57 -16.18
N GLY A 446 1.21 -4.72 -15.77
CA GLY A 446 1.38 -3.37 -16.29
C GLY A 446 0.67 -2.27 -15.49
N GLU A 447 0.04 -2.58 -14.36
CA GLU A 447 -0.55 -1.56 -13.50
C GLU A 447 0.53 -0.71 -12.80
N LYS A 448 0.22 0.58 -12.61
CA LYS A 448 1.06 1.53 -11.86
C LYS A 448 0.26 2.13 -10.69
N PRO A 449 -0.08 1.32 -9.68
CA PRO A 449 -1.09 1.64 -8.68
C PRO A 449 -0.56 2.63 -7.63
N ALA A 450 -0.71 3.95 -7.86
CA ALA A 450 -0.16 4.99 -6.99
C ALA A 450 -0.78 5.01 -5.58
N VAL A 451 -2.11 4.94 -5.46
CA VAL A 451 -2.80 4.92 -4.17
C VAL A 451 -2.61 3.59 -3.44
N PRO A 452 -2.77 2.43 -4.09
CA PRO A 452 -2.46 1.15 -3.47
C PRO A 452 -1.01 1.03 -2.99
N SER A 453 -0.04 1.61 -3.68
CA SER A 453 1.36 1.62 -3.22
C SER A 453 1.52 2.33 -1.86
N ALA A 454 0.83 3.45 -1.69
CA ALA A 454 0.80 4.18 -0.42
C ALA A 454 0.08 3.37 0.68
N ILE A 455 -1.01 2.67 0.34
CA ILE A 455 -1.73 1.76 1.25
C ILE A 455 -0.80 0.64 1.71
N LEU A 456 -0.12 -0.03 0.78
CA LEU A 456 0.81 -1.12 1.11
C LEU A 456 1.94 -0.65 2.01
N LYS A 457 2.63 0.42 1.62
CA LYS A 457 3.74 0.95 2.41
C LYS A 457 3.30 1.26 3.84
N TYR A 458 2.21 1.99 4.00
CA TYR A 458 1.69 2.36 5.31
C TYR A 458 1.27 1.13 6.11
N HIS A 459 0.37 0.31 5.56
CA HIS A 459 -0.21 -0.80 6.31
C HIS A 459 0.75 -1.94 6.53
N CYS A 460 1.55 -2.38 5.55
CA CYS A 460 2.48 -3.49 5.75
C CYS A 460 3.54 -3.14 6.80
N THR A 461 4.07 -1.92 6.80
CA THR A 461 5.04 -1.50 7.83
C THR A 461 4.41 -1.38 9.21
N GLU A 462 3.17 -0.89 9.34
CA GLU A 462 2.44 -0.85 10.61
C GLU A 462 2.03 -2.25 11.11
N LEU A 463 1.62 -3.15 10.21
CA LEU A 463 1.32 -4.54 10.55
C LEU A 463 2.60 -5.27 11.00
N GLY A 464 3.72 -5.07 10.29
CA GLY A 464 5.03 -5.60 10.69
C GLY A 464 5.46 -5.13 12.08
N ARG A 465 5.28 -3.82 12.39
CA ARG A 465 5.56 -3.27 13.74
C ARG A 465 4.67 -3.92 14.81
N LYS A 466 3.39 -4.12 14.54
CA LYS A 466 2.47 -4.80 15.47
C LYS A 466 2.87 -6.26 15.66
N CYS A 467 3.21 -6.98 14.59
CA CYS A 467 3.70 -8.35 14.68
C CYS A 467 4.99 -8.44 15.51
N ALA A 468 5.93 -7.52 15.31
CA ALA A 468 7.16 -7.46 16.09
C ALA A 468 6.90 -7.21 17.58
N ASN A 469 6.02 -6.25 17.92
CA ASN A 469 5.64 -5.97 19.30
C ASN A 469 4.98 -7.19 19.97
N ASP A 470 3.96 -7.77 19.34
CA ASP A 470 3.27 -8.95 19.89
C ASP A 470 4.22 -10.14 20.03
N ALA A 471 5.14 -10.34 19.09
CA ALA A 471 6.15 -11.41 19.16
C ALA A 471 7.12 -11.19 20.34
N MET A 472 7.60 -9.96 20.54
CA MET A 472 8.44 -9.60 21.68
C MET A 472 7.72 -9.87 23.01
N ASP A 473 6.45 -9.51 23.12
CA ASP A 473 5.65 -9.72 24.34
C ASP A 473 5.47 -11.22 24.64
N VAL A 474 5.18 -12.05 23.63
CA VAL A 474 5.03 -13.51 23.80
C VAL A 474 6.35 -14.16 24.20
N HIS A 475 7.49 -13.69 23.66
CA HIS A 475 8.81 -14.24 24.01
C HIS A 475 9.34 -13.73 25.36
N GLY A 476 8.86 -12.58 25.83
CA GLY A 476 9.27 -11.96 27.09
C GLY A 476 10.77 -11.75 27.16
N GLY A 477 11.43 -12.21 28.23
CA GLY A 477 12.86 -12.03 28.45
C GLY A 477 13.74 -12.53 27.30
N LYS A 478 13.36 -13.62 26.62
CA LYS A 478 14.10 -14.14 25.46
C LYS A 478 14.11 -13.15 24.29
N GLY A 479 13.02 -12.42 24.07
CA GLY A 479 12.95 -11.37 23.03
C GLY A 479 13.77 -10.13 23.40
N VAL A 480 13.81 -9.78 24.69
CA VAL A 480 14.46 -8.56 25.19
C VAL A 480 15.98 -8.71 25.33
N MET A 481 16.45 -9.88 25.78
CA MET A 481 17.88 -10.09 26.00
C MET A 481 18.59 -10.27 24.65
N MET A 482 19.45 -9.30 24.31
CA MET A 482 20.24 -9.30 23.08
C MET A 482 21.37 -10.33 23.14
N GLY A 483 21.66 -10.95 22.00
CA GLY A 483 22.73 -11.92 21.81
C GLY A 483 22.59 -12.65 20.47
N PRO A 484 23.53 -13.52 20.11
CA PRO A 484 23.50 -14.25 18.83
C PRO A 484 22.21 -15.05 18.60
N ASN A 485 21.64 -15.58 19.69
CA ASN A 485 20.42 -16.38 19.65
C ASN A 485 19.12 -15.57 19.69
N ASN A 486 19.19 -14.23 19.75
CA ASN A 486 18.01 -13.40 19.68
C ASN A 486 17.65 -13.12 18.19
N TYR A 487 16.58 -13.72 17.73
CA TYR A 487 16.09 -13.60 16.35
C TYR A 487 14.98 -12.56 16.17
N LEU A 488 14.55 -11.86 17.24
CA LEU A 488 13.48 -10.84 17.18
C LEU A 488 14.00 -9.42 17.39
N GLY A 489 14.92 -9.23 18.32
CA GLY A 489 15.31 -7.89 18.81
C GLY A 489 15.84 -6.97 17.73
N ARG A 490 16.65 -7.46 16.77
CA ARG A 490 17.16 -6.66 15.66
C ARG A 490 16.04 -6.26 14.69
N GLY A 491 15.15 -7.20 14.34
CA GLY A 491 13.97 -6.91 13.55
C GLY A 491 13.05 -5.87 14.21
N TYR A 492 12.84 -5.99 15.54
CA TYR A 492 12.10 -5.01 16.32
C TYR A 492 12.72 -3.61 16.24
N MET A 493 14.03 -3.49 16.39
CA MET A 493 14.76 -2.21 16.26
C MET A 493 14.72 -1.65 14.83
N ALA A 494 14.59 -2.48 13.80
CA ALA A 494 14.50 -2.04 12.42
C ALA A 494 13.13 -1.44 12.05
N THR A 495 12.05 -1.78 12.74
CA THR A 495 10.69 -1.36 12.35
C THR A 495 10.49 0.15 12.24
N PRO A 496 11.03 1.02 13.13
CA PRO A 496 10.89 2.47 12.99
C PRO A 496 11.52 3.05 11.74
N ILE A 497 12.52 2.37 11.15
CA ILE A 497 13.16 2.80 9.91
C ILE A 497 12.14 2.72 8.77
N ALA A 498 11.50 1.56 8.60
CA ALA A 498 10.47 1.36 7.57
C ALA A 498 9.26 2.30 7.73
N ILE A 499 8.92 2.67 8.96
CA ILE A 499 7.86 3.67 9.26
C ILE A 499 8.24 5.06 8.75
N THR A 500 9.54 5.41 8.77
CA THR A 500 10.03 6.76 8.51
C THR A 500 10.33 7.01 7.02
N VAL A 501 10.98 6.06 6.36
CA VAL A 501 11.48 6.23 4.99
C VAL A 501 10.38 6.09 3.92
N GLU A 502 10.66 6.54 2.70
CA GLU A 502 9.73 6.50 1.53
C GLU A 502 8.38 7.19 1.80
N GLY A 503 8.40 8.27 2.55
CA GLY A 503 7.23 8.98 3.05
C GLY A 503 6.81 8.47 4.42
N ALA A 504 7.00 9.32 5.44
CA ALA A 504 6.63 8.99 6.81
C ALA A 504 5.16 8.52 6.91
N ASN A 505 4.90 7.48 7.69
CA ASN A 505 3.56 6.88 7.78
C ASN A 505 2.48 7.89 8.19
N ILE A 506 2.79 8.84 9.04
CA ILE A 506 1.84 9.91 9.43
C ILE A 506 1.41 10.72 8.20
N LEU A 507 2.38 11.15 7.37
CA LEU A 507 2.11 11.86 6.12
C LEU A 507 1.33 11.00 5.13
N THR A 508 1.77 9.76 4.93
CA THR A 508 1.16 8.83 3.96
C THR A 508 -0.31 8.61 4.28
N ARG A 509 -0.65 8.33 5.55
CA ARG A 509 -2.03 8.13 5.99
C ARG A 509 -2.87 9.40 5.88
N SER A 510 -2.33 10.54 6.30
CA SER A 510 -3.11 11.78 6.45
C SER A 510 -3.32 12.52 5.15
N LEU A 511 -2.33 12.50 4.24
CA LEU A 511 -2.31 13.35 3.04
C LEU A 511 -2.25 12.57 1.72
N ILE A 512 -1.59 11.38 1.67
CA ILE A 512 -1.38 10.71 0.40
C ILE A 512 -2.56 9.79 0.06
N ILE A 513 -2.93 8.84 0.92
CA ILE A 513 -3.90 7.78 0.59
C ILE A 513 -5.24 8.38 0.14
N TYR A 514 -5.85 9.22 0.96
CA TYR A 514 -7.13 9.82 0.60
C TYR A 514 -6.97 11.15 -0.14
N GLY A 515 -6.00 11.98 0.20
CA GLY A 515 -5.82 13.30 -0.41
C GLY A 515 -5.57 13.23 -1.92
N GLN A 516 -4.75 12.27 -2.37
CA GLN A 516 -4.58 11.97 -3.80
C GLN A 516 -5.72 11.07 -4.32
N GLY A 517 -6.11 10.07 -3.53
CA GLY A 517 -7.16 9.12 -3.90
C GLY A 517 -8.50 9.78 -4.20
N ALA A 518 -8.91 10.79 -3.41
CA ALA A 518 -10.17 11.50 -3.62
C ALA A 518 -10.28 12.18 -4.99
N ILE A 519 -9.17 12.68 -5.52
CA ILE A 519 -9.16 13.35 -6.84
C ILE A 519 -9.02 12.31 -7.96
N ARG A 520 -8.11 11.35 -7.81
CA ARG A 520 -7.75 10.40 -8.87
C ARG A 520 -8.76 9.26 -9.05
N CYS A 521 -9.16 8.65 -7.92
CA CYS A 521 -9.97 7.44 -7.93
C CYS A 521 -11.47 7.73 -7.99
N HIS A 522 -11.88 8.98 -7.70
CA HIS A 522 -13.27 9.38 -7.86
C HIS A 522 -13.63 9.43 -9.36
N PRO A 523 -14.75 8.81 -9.78
CA PRO A 523 -15.06 8.68 -11.21
C PRO A 523 -15.19 10.00 -11.98
N PHE A 524 -15.47 11.11 -11.29
CA PHE A 524 -15.85 12.40 -11.93
C PHE A 524 -14.97 13.58 -11.52
N VAL A 525 -14.43 13.62 -10.29
CA VAL A 525 -13.74 14.82 -9.76
C VAL A 525 -12.57 15.26 -10.62
N LEU A 526 -11.70 14.35 -11.05
CA LEU A 526 -10.57 14.71 -11.92
C LEU A 526 -11.05 15.24 -13.28
N ARG A 527 -12.09 14.64 -13.87
CA ARG A 527 -12.70 15.08 -15.12
C ARG A 527 -13.31 16.48 -15.00
N GLU A 528 -14.00 16.76 -13.89
CA GLU A 528 -14.54 18.10 -13.60
C GLU A 528 -13.44 19.15 -13.46
N LEU A 529 -12.34 18.82 -12.78
CA LEU A 529 -11.17 19.69 -12.63
C LEU A 529 -10.52 20.01 -13.97
N GLN A 530 -10.27 18.97 -14.79
CA GLN A 530 -9.66 19.10 -16.11
C GLN A 530 -10.55 19.92 -17.05
N ALA A 531 -11.85 19.65 -17.09
CA ALA A 531 -12.81 20.39 -17.91
C ALA A 531 -12.93 21.86 -17.48
N ALA A 532 -12.83 22.14 -16.19
CA ALA A 532 -12.84 23.52 -15.69
C ALA A 532 -11.56 24.29 -16.01
N ALA A 533 -10.43 23.61 -16.11
CA ALA A 533 -9.12 24.16 -16.45
C ALA A 533 -8.87 24.24 -17.96
N ASP A 534 -9.76 23.67 -18.79
CA ASP A 534 -9.58 23.62 -20.25
C ASP A 534 -9.59 25.05 -20.86
N GLU A 535 -8.56 25.34 -21.66
CA GLU A 535 -8.41 26.61 -22.39
C GLU A 535 -9.47 26.77 -23.50
N ASP A 536 -9.88 25.65 -24.10
CA ASP A 536 -11.03 25.60 -25.00
C ASP A 536 -12.32 25.58 -24.19
N HIS A 537 -12.90 26.77 -24.03
CA HIS A 537 -14.09 26.97 -23.19
C HIS A 537 -15.32 26.18 -23.66
N ASP A 538 -15.46 25.92 -24.96
CA ASP A 538 -16.60 25.19 -25.50
C ASP A 538 -16.42 23.69 -25.24
N ARG A 539 -15.23 23.15 -25.46
CA ARG A 539 -14.88 21.78 -25.11
C ARG A 539 -15.00 21.57 -23.59
N GLY A 540 -14.42 22.47 -22.80
CA GLY A 540 -14.50 22.43 -21.34
C GLY A 540 -15.94 22.45 -20.82
N LEU A 541 -16.85 23.21 -21.43
CA LEU A 541 -18.26 23.21 -21.07
C LEU A 541 -18.94 21.86 -21.36
N ILE A 542 -18.62 21.24 -22.51
CA ILE A 542 -19.18 19.95 -22.90
C ILE A 542 -18.73 18.86 -21.94
N GLU A 543 -17.42 18.79 -21.68
CA GLU A 543 -16.81 17.80 -20.78
C GLU A 543 -17.30 17.98 -19.32
N PHE A 544 -17.42 19.24 -18.87
CA PHE A 544 -17.91 19.53 -17.52
C PHE A 544 -19.38 19.14 -17.37
N ASP A 545 -20.23 19.39 -18.39
CA ASP A 545 -21.65 19.00 -18.39
C ASP A 545 -21.80 17.49 -18.23
N ASP A 546 -21.04 16.70 -18.99
CA ASP A 546 -21.07 15.24 -18.93
C ASP A 546 -20.58 14.73 -17.56
N ALA A 547 -19.47 15.26 -17.07
CA ALA A 547 -18.91 14.90 -15.77
C ALA A 547 -19.87 15.26 -14.62
N LEU A 548 -20.41 16.48 -14.58
CA LEU A 548 -21.31 16.96 -13.53
C LEU A 548 -22.59 16.13 -13.44
N PHE A 549 -23.27 15.87 -14.58
CA PHE A 549 -24.51 15.08 -14.55
C PHE A 549 -24.26 13.59 -14.30
N GLY A 550 -23.10 13.07 -14.72
CA GLY A 550 -22.62 11.77 -14.30
C GLY A 550 -22.41 11.70 -12.79
N HIS A 551 -21.77 12.70 -12.20
CA HIS A 551 -21.52 12.82 -10.76
C HIS A 551 -22.82 12.92 -9.95
N ILE A 552 -23.78 13.73 -10.39
CA ILE A 552 -25.10 13.82 -9.75
C ILE A 552 -25.79 12.42 -9.73
N GLY A 553 -25.79 11.72 -10.87
CA GLY A 553 -26.32 10.35 -10.97
C GLY A 553 -25.60 9.37 -10.03
N TYR A 554 -24.30 9.47 -9.96
CA TYR A 554 -23.44 8.70 -9.06
C TYR A 554 -23.78 8.96 -7.58
N ALA A 555 -23.89 10.22 -7.17
CA ALA A 555 -24.21 10.60 -5.79
C ALA A 555 -25.60 10.09 -5.37
N ILE A 556 -26.62 10.24 -6.24
CA ILE A 556 -27.98 9.72 -6.02
C ILE A 556 -27.95 8.19 -5.91
N SER A 557 -27.20 7.53 -6.79
CA SER A 557 -27.04 6.08 -6.74
C SER A 557 -26.42 5.63 -5.42
N ASN A 558 -25.33 6.25 -5.00
CA ASN A 558 -24.63 5.90 -3.77
C ASN A 558 -25.47 6.18 -2.52
N LEU A 559 -26.30 7.20 -2.53
CA LEU A 559 -27.29 7.46 -1.47
C LEU A 559 -28.27 6.28 -1.35
N ALA A 560 -28.90 5.87 -2.47
CA ALA A 560 -29.84 4.77 -2.52
C ALA A 560 -29.17 3.44 -2.13
N ARG A 561 -27.96 3.19 -2.65
CA ARG A 561 -27.17 1.99 -2.38
C ARG A 561 -26.74 1.91 -0.92
N SER A 562 -26.18 3.01 -0.35
CA SER A 562 -25.77 3.04 1.06
C SER A 562 -26.91 2.67 1.98
N PHE A 563 -28.09 3.26 1.77
CA PHE A 563 -29.26 2.99 2.59
C PHE A 563 -29.78 1.56 2.43
N PHE A 564 -30.01 1.11 1.19
CA PHE A 564 -30.55 -0.21 0.90
C PHE A 564 -29.60 -1.34 1.35
N LEU A 565 -28.31 -1.22 1.05
CA LEU A 565 -27.30 -2.21 1.46
C LEU A 565 -27.15 -2.26 2.99
N ALA A 566 -27.27 -1.12 3.68
CA ALA A 566 -27.24 -1.08 5.13
C ALA A 566 -28.48 -1.74 5.76
N LEU A 567 -29.68 -1.47 5.24
CA LEU A 567 -30.92 -2.08 5.71
C LEU A 567 -30.95 -3.60 5.49
N THR A 568 -30.42 -4.08 4.36
CA THR A 568 -30.46 -5.50 3.98
C THR A 568 -29.19 -6.26 4.40
N HIS A 569 -28.24 -5.60 5.08
CA HIS A 569 -26.88 -6.12 5.32
C HIS A 569 -26.21 -6.60 4.02
N ALA A 570 -26.48 -5.92 2.92
CA ALA A 570 -25.99 -6.22 1.58
C ALA A 570 -26.32 -7.64 1.06
N LYS A 571 -27.29 -8.36 1.64
CA LYS A 571 -27.62 -9.75 1.27
C LYS A 571 -28.00 -9.93 -0.19
N PHE A 572 -28.52 -8.87 -0.82
CA PHE A 572 -28.97 -8.87 -2.23
C PHE A 572 -27.92 -8.27 -3.18
N SER A 573 -26.76 -7.89 -2.67
CA SER A 573 -25.66 -7.41 -3.53
C SER A 573 -25.11 -8.54 -4.39
N ARG A 574 -24.93 -8.26 -5.67
CA ARG A 574 -24.31 -9.20 -6.62
C ARG A 574 -22.83 -9.34 -6.29
N VAL A 575 -22.36 -10.57 -6.31
CA VAL A 575 -20.94 -10.90 -6.10
C VAL A 575 -20.60 -12.12 -6.98
N PRO A 576 -19.36 -12.26 -7.47
CA PRO A 576 -18.99 -13.23 -8.49
C PRO A 576 -19.10 -14.70 -8.01
N LEU A 577 -19.04 -14.93 -6.70
CA LEU A 577 -18.80 -16.25 -6.15
C LEU A 577 -19.83 -16.64 -5.10
N ASN A 578 -20.28 -17.88 -5.19
CA ASN A 578 -21.14 -18.50 -4.18
C ASN A 578 -20.30 -19.43 -3.27
N THR A 579 -19.40 -18.83 -2.49
CA THR A 579 -18.42 -19.50 -1.63
C THR A 579 -18.66 -19.15 -0.16
N PRO A 580 -17.97 -19.78 0.79
CA PRO A 580 -18.01 -19.38 2.21
C PRO A 580 -17.68 -17.90 2.41
N THR A 581 -16.86 -17.32 1.53
CA THR A 581 -16.43 -15.91 1.57
C THR A 581 -17.44 -14.92 0.99
N ARG A 582 -18.54 -15.38 0.37
CA ARG A 582 -19.56 -14.54 -0.29
C ARG A 582 -20.00 -13.32 0.53
N ARG A 583 -20.18 -13.49 1.84
CA ARG A 583 -20.62 -12.42 2.73
C ARG A 583 -19.60 -11.30 2.87
N TYR A 584 -18.34 -11.59 2.72
CA TYR A 584 -17.27 -10.60 2.81
C TYR A 584 -17.27 -9.68 1.59
N TYR A 585 -17.42 -10.20 0.38
CA TYR A 585 -17.62 -9.42 -0.84
C TYR A 585 -18.84 -8.48 -0.72
N GLN A 586 -19.95 -9.00 -0.23
CA GLN A 586 -21.17 -8.21 -0.03
C GLN A 586 -20.96 -7.06 0.97
N ASN A 587 -20.18 -7.28 2.01
CA ASN A 587 -19.86 -6.23 2.99
C ASN A 587 -18.96 -5.16 2.41
N ILE A 588 -17.96 -5.51 1.60
CA ILE A 588 -17.14 -4.54 0.89
C ILE A 588 -18.00 -3.68 -0.02
N ASN A 589 -18.95 -4.26 -0.78
CA ASN A 589 -19.89 -3.47 -1.60
C ASN A 589 -20.70 -2.46 -0.78
N ARG A 590 -21.13 -2.83 0.43
CA ARG A 590 -21.81 -1.91 1.34
C ARG A 590 -20.92 -0.75 1.76
N TYR A 591 -19.68 -1.05 2.15
CA TYR A 591 -18.76 0.01 2.60
C TYR A 591 -18.26 0.86 1.45
N SER A 592 -18.10 0.32 0.24
CA SER A 592 -17.79 1.09 -0.96
C SER A 592 -18.87 2.15 -1.23
N ALA A 593 -20.15 1.78 -1.22
CA ALA A 593 -21.24 2.74 -1.40
C ALA A 593 -21.30 3.80 -0.27
N ALA A 594 -21.08 3.39 0.98
CA ALA A 594 -21.04 4.30 2.12
C ALA A 594 -19.84 5.26 2.07
N PHE A 595 -18.69 4.76 1.66
CA PHE A 595 -17.46 5.53 1.48
C PHE A 595 -17.60 6.55 0.35
N ALA A 596 -18.11 6.12 -0.81
CA ALA A 596 -18.39 7.01 -1.93
C ALA A 596 -19.31 8.16 -1.52
N LEU A 597 -20.42 7.85 -0.85
CA LEU A 597 -21.36 8.87 -0.34
C LEU A 597 -20.69 9.81 0.68
N ALA A 598 -19.91 9.28 1.63
CA ALA A 598 -19.22 10.09 2.63
C ALA A 598 -18.18 11.01 1.99
N SER A 599 -17.46 10.53 0.96
CA SER A 599 -16.47 11.29 0.20
C SER A 599 -17.10 12.45 -0.58
N ASP A 600 -18.23 12.21 -1.29
CA ASP A 600 -18.94 13.25 -2.00
C ASP A 600 -19.39 14.39 -1.06
N PHE A 601 -20.01 14.01 0.06
CA PHE A 601 -20.45 15.01 1.04
C PHE A 601 -19.28 15.74 1.71
N ALA A 602 -18.14 15.08 1.91
CA ALA A 602 -16.94 15.73 2.43
C ALA A 602 -16.41 16.78 1.44
N MET A 603 -16.26 16.39 0.17
CA MET A 603 -15.79 17.30 -0.88
C MET A 603 -16.78 18.46 -1.13
N LEU A 604 -18.08 18.18 -1.21
CA LEU A 604 -19.12 19.18 -1.42
C LEU A 604 -19.19 20.22 -0.29
N THR A 605 -19.03 19.78 0.96
CA THR A 605 -19.23 20.66 2.13
C THR A 605 -17.97 21.35 2.62
N LEU A 606 -16.80 20.74 2.42
CA LEU A 606 -15.52 21.23 2.90
C LEU A 606 -14.65 21.81 1.78
N GLY A 607 -14.83 21.35 0.53
CA GLY A 607 -14.04 21.80 -0.61
C GLY A 607 -12.53 21.74 -0.31
N GLY A 608 -11.81 22.84 -0.58
CA GLY A 608 -10.37 22.95 -0.33
C GLY A 608 -9.96 22.86 1.15
N ASP A 609 -10.89 23.11 2.10
CA ASP A 609 -10.59 22.97 3.52
C ASP A 609 -10.40 21.50 3.95
N LEU A 610 -10.85 20.53 3.14
CA LEU A 610 -10.64 19.12 3.41
C LEU A 610 -9.13 18.78 3.45
N LYS A 611 -8.28 19.44 2.64
CA LYS A 611 -6.82 19.31 2.68
C LYS A 611 -6.23 19.67 4.06
N LYS A 612 -6.83 20.66 4.74
CA LYS A 612 -6.38 21.11 6.07
C LYS A 612 -6.93 20.27 7.21
N ARG A 613 -7.92 19.41 6.92
CA ARG A 613 -8.56 18.54 7.92
C ARG A 613 -8.04 17.11 7.82
N GLU A 614 -6.73 16.99 8.05
CA GLU A 614 -5.98 15.75 7.87
C GLU A 614 -6.58 14.54 8.62
N LEU A 615 -7.17 14.75 9.81
CA LEU A 615 -7.81 13.66 10.56
C LEU A 615 -9.08 13.13 9.87
N LEU A 616 -9.82 13.97 9.16
CA LEU A 616 -10.96 13.50 8.36
C LEU A 616 -10.48 12.76 7.11
N SER A 617 -9.48 13.30 6.42
CA SER A 617 -8.81 12.62 5.30
C SER A 617 -8.25 11.27 5.73
N ALA A 618 -7.56 11.21 6.87
CA ALA A 618 -7.00 9.97 7.38
C ALA A 618 -8.07 8.90 7.64
N ARG A 619 -9.21 9.25 8.25
CA ARG A 619 -10.31 8.30 8.48
C ARG A 619 -10.91 7.78 7.18
N LEU A 620 -11.08 8.65 6.18
CA LEU A 620 -11.53 8.22 4.85
C LEU A 620 -10.47 7.31 4.17
N GLY A 621 -9.19 7.65 4.32
CA GLY A 621 -8.08 6.80 3.89
C GLY A 621 -8.05 5.44 4.55
N ASP A 622 -8.34 5.36 5.84
CA ASP A 622 -8.43 4.09 6.59
C ASP A 622 -9.57 3.21 6.07
N ILE A 623 -10.71 3.80 5.69
CA ILE A 623 -11.84 3.05 5.11
C ILE A 623 -11.44 2.46 3.75
N LEU A 624 -10.85 3.27 2.88
CA LEU A 624 -10.36 2.84 1.57
C LEU A 624 -9.33 1.72 1.71
N SER A 625 -8.36 1.92 2.60
CA SER A 625 -7.30 0.95 2.87
C SER A 625 -7.86 -0.38 3.38
N ALA A 626 -8.79 -0.35 4.33
CA ALA A 626 -9.40 -1.56 4.87
C ALA A 626 -10.17 -2.35 3.79
N MET A 627 -10.88 -1.66 2.89
CA MET A 627 -11.56 -2.30 1.77
C MET A 627 -10.57 -2.89 0.76
N TYR A 628 -9.49 -2.15 0.45
CA TYR A 628 -8.46 -2.61 -0.47
C TYR A 628 -7.77 -3.87 0.08
N LEU A 629 -7.31 -3.84 1.32
CA LEU A 629 -6.65 -4.97 1.98
C LEU A 629 -7.58 -6.18 2.10
N ALA A 630 -8.86 -5.97 2.42
CA ALA A 630 -9.84 -7.05 2.46
C ALA A 630 -10.09 -7.66 1.08
N SER A 631 -10.08 -6.84 0.01
CA SER A 631 -10.16 -7.32 -1.37
C SER A 631 -8.94 -8.17 -1.74
N CYS A 632 -7.73 -7.72 -1.34
CA CYS A 632 -6.50 -8.50 -1.52
C CYS A 632 -6.55 -9.84 -0.79
N VAL A 633 -7.03 -9.87 0.47
CA VAL A 633 -7.19 -11.12 1.24
C VAL A 633 -8.12 -12.09 0.51
N LEU A 634 -9.25 -11.61 -0.01
CA LEU A 634 -10.18 -12.45 -0.75
C LEU A 634 -9.59 -12.94 -2.07
N LYS A 635 -8.95 -12.07 -2.84
CA LYS A 635 -8.29 -12.44 -4.10
C LYS A 635 -7.14 -13.43 -3.88
N HIS A 636 -6.33 -13.23 -2.85
CA HIS A 636 -5.24 -14.14 -2.50
C HIS A 636 -5.77 -15.53 -2.14
N PHE A 637 -6.84 -15.62 -1.36
CA PHE A 637 -7.50 -16.88 -1.04
C PHE A 637 -8.01 -17.60 -2.29
N GLU A 638 -8.59 -16.86 -3.25
CA GLU A 638 -8.99 -17.41 -4.55
C GLU A 638 -7.78 -17.94 -5.34
N ASN A 639 -6.70 -17.16 -5.39
CA ASN A 639 -5.45 -17.50 -6.08
C ASN A 639 -4.82 -18.77 -5.50
N GLN A 640 -4.92 -19.00 -4.18
CA GLN A 640 -4.44 -20.20 -3.50
C GLN A 640 -5.38 -21.42 -3.61
N GLY A 641 -6.44 -21.34 -4.43
CA GLY A 641 -7.37 -22.43 -4.67
C GLY A 641 -8.38 -22.66 -3.55
N ARG A 642 -8.70 -21.64 -2.74
CA ARG A 642 -9.73 -21.65 -1.69
C ARG A 642 -9.53 -22.76 -0.64
N ARG A 643 -8.32 -22.90 -0.16
CA ARG A 643 -7.99 -23.97 0.80
C ARG A 643 -8.77 -23.79 2.10
N ALA A 644 -9.60 -24.77 2.44
CA ALA A 644 -10.48 -24.73 3.62
C ALA A 644 -9.68 -24.57 4.92
N THR A 645 -8.46 -25.08 4.97
CA THR A 645 -7.54 -24.96 6.10
C THR A 645 -7.14 -23.53 6.40
N ASP A 646 -7.10 -22.65 5.39
CA ASP A 646 -6.71 -21.23 5.53
C ASP A 646 -7.90 -20.31 5.83
N LEU A 647 -9.13 -20.84 5.78
CA LEU A 647 -10.36 -20.06 6.00
C LEU A 647 -10.36 -19.30 7.34
N PRO A 648 -9.84 -19.82 8.48
CA PRO A 648 -9.77 -19.05 9.73
C PRO A 648 -8.95 -17.75 9.60
N LEU A 649 -7.85 -17.78 8.84
CA LEU A 649 -7.03 -16.60 8.56
C LEU A 649 -7.79 -15.56 7.73
N VAL A 650 -8.49 -16.03 6.69
CA VAL A 650 -9.35 -15.16 5.86
C VAL A 650 -10.45 -14.52 6.68
N GLU A 651 -11.16 -15.33 7.49
CA GLU A 651 -12.26 -14.86 8.32
C GLU A 651 -11.79 -13.82 9.33
N TRP A 652 -10.69 -14.09 10.03
CA TRP A 652 -10.12 -13.15 10.99
C TRP A 652 -9.70 -11.85 10.31
N SER A 653 -8.96 -11.94 9.20
CA SER A 653 -8.43 -10.79 8.48
C SER A 653 -9.52 -9.88 7.95
N VAL A 654 -10.48 -10.44 7.20
CA VAL A 654 -11.56 -9.62 6.60
C VAL A 654 -12.47 -9.04 7.68
N ARG A 655 -12.80 -9.80 8.73
CA ARG A 655 -13.62 -9.26 9.83
C ARG A 655 -12.92 -8.12 10.56
N THR A 656 -11.63 -8.25 10.85
CA THR A 656 -10.85 -7.17 11.47
C THR A 656 -10.84 -5.92 10.59
N LEU A 657 -10.54 -6.05 9.31
CA LEU A 657 -10.49 -4.94 8.37
C LEU A 657 -11.86 -4.26 8.19
N MET A 658 -12.94 -5.03 8.06
CA MET A 658 -14.28 -4.46 7.93
C MET A 658 -14.78 -3.80 9.22
N TYR A 659 -14.39 -4.32 10.38
CA TYR A 659 -14.67 -3.66 11.64
C TYR A 659 -13.91 -2.32 11.74
N GLN A 660 -12.64 -2.28 11.35
CA GLN A 660 -11.86 -1.03 11.27
C GLN A 660 -12.51 -0.02 10.31
N ALA A 661 -12.94 -0.45 9.13
CA ALA A 661 -13.66 0.41 8.19
C ALA A 661 -14.94 1.01 8.82
N GLN A 662 -15.70 0.20 9.55
CA GLN A 662 -16.90 0.66 10.26
C GLN A 662 -16.59 1.73 11.31
N GLU A 663 -15.57 1.47 12.15
CA GLU A 663 -15.20 2.40 13.22
C GLU A 663 -14.62 3.70 12.64
N SER A 664 -13.76 3.63 11.62
CA SER A 664 -13.24 4.82 10.94
C SER A 664 -14.35 5.66 10.31
N LEU A 665 -15.35 5.02 9.69
CA LEU A 665 -16.52 5.71 9.14
C LEU A 665 -17.40 6.34 10.23
N HIS A 666 -17.57 5.65 11.35
CA HIS A 666 -18.28 6.20 12.51
C HIS A 666 -17.55 7.40 13.10
N GLU A 667 -16.24 7.32 13.29
CA GLU A 667 -15.42 8.42 13.80
C GLU A 667 -15.37 9.61 12.82
N PHE A 668 -15.35 9.35 11.52
CA PHE A 668 -15.50 10.38 10.50
C PHE A 668 -16.79 11.16 10.69
N LEU A 669 -17.93 10.46 10.78
CA LEU A 669 -19.24 11.08 10.98
C LEU A 669 -19.34 11.81 12.34
N LEU A 670 -18.76 11.27 13.40
CA LEU A 670 -18.76 11.87 14.73
C LEU A 670 -18.02 13.22 14.74
N ASN A 671 -16.93 13.33 13.97
CA ASN A 671 -16.07 14.51 13.92
C ASN A 671 -16.36 15.42 12.71
N PHE A 672 -17.37 15.12 11.91
CA PHE A 672 -17.72 15.93 10.76
C PHE A 672 -18.22 17.33 11.21
N PRO A 673 -17.67 18.44 10.66
CA PRO A 673 -17.95 19.79 11.18
C PRO A 673 -19.41 20.20 11.10
N ASN A 674 -20.08 19.87 9.98
CA ASN A 674 -21.50 20.19 9.79
C ASN A 674 -22.37 19.08 10.40
N ARG A 675 -22.97 19.38 11.56
CA ARG A 675 -23.77 18.42 12.31
C ARG A 675 -25.02 17.94 11.58
N ALA A 676 -25.65 18.78 10.78
CA ALA A 676 -26.83 18.39 9.99
C ALA A 676 -26.46 17.37 8.92
N VAL A 677 -25.37 17.61 8.21
CA VAL A 677 -24.82 16.67 7.21
C VAL A 677 -24.39 15.37 7.88
N SER A 678 -23.68 15.44 9.00
CA SER A 678 -23.28 14.27 9.76
C SER A 678 -24.48 13.41 10.16
N TRP A 679 -25.55 14.03 10.67
CA TRP A 679 -26.78 13.32 11.07
C TRP A 679 -27.46 12.68 9.85
N LEU A 680 -27.55 13.40 8.74
CA LEU A 680 -28.11 12.90 7.48
C LEU A 680 -27.33 11.68 6.97
N LEU A 681 -26.02 11.79 6.88
CA LEU A 681 -25.15 10.69 6.46
C LEU A 681 -25.27 9.48 7.39
N ARG A 682 -25.31 9.71 8.71
CA ARG A 682 -25.50 8.65 9.69
C ARG A 682 -26.80 7.88 9.48
N PHE A 683 -27.88 8.57 9.13
CA PHE A 683 -29.16 7.95 8.82
C PHE A 683 -29.07 7.01 7.60
N PHE A 684 -28.38 7.43 6.53
CA PHE A 684 -28.25 6.61 5.32
C PHE A 684 -27.22 5.48 5.45
N ILE A 685 -26.15 5.72 6.18
CA ILE A 685 -25.03 4.77 6.29
C ILE A 685 -25.24 3.75 7.41
N PHE A 686 -25.79 4.20 8.54
CA PHE A 686 -25.99 3.38 9.74
C PHE A 686 -27.47 3.35 10.22
N PRO A 687 -28.47 3.09 9.33
CA PRO A 687 -29.89 3.08 9.74
C PRO A 687 -30.20 2.02 10.81
N ARG A 688 -29.39 0.97 10.90
CA ARG A 688 -29.49 -0.10 11.90
C ARG A 688 -28.33 -0.06 12.92
N GLY A 689 -27.61 1.07 12.99
CA GLY A 689 -26.40 1.21 13.82
C GLY A 689 -25.20 0.45 13.26
N ARG A 690 -24.16 0.32 14.12
CA ARG A 690 -22.92 -0.42 13.81
C ARG A 690 -23.16 -1.91 13.99
N THR A 691 -23.28 -2.63 12.90
CA THR A 691 -23.69 -4.03 12.92
C THR A 691 -22.56 -5.02 12.67
N TYR A 692 -21.39 -4.52 12.24
CA TYR A 692 -20.22 -5.35 12.04
C TYR A 692 -19.48 -5.55 13.36
N LYS A 693 -18.97 -6.76 13.58
CA LYS A 693 -18.29 -7.15 14.82
C LYS A 693 -16.89 -7.64 14.54
N ASN A 694 -15.98 -7.46 15.49
CA ASN A 694 -14.67 -8.09 15.48
C ASN A 694 -14.78 -9.62 15.30
N PRO A 695 -13.70 -10.29 14.88
CA PRO A 695 -13.61 -11.74 14.94
C PRO A 695 -13.94 -12.26 16.35
N SER A 696 -14.60 -13.43 16.41
CA SER A 696 -14.86 -14.10 17.70
C SER A 696 -13.63 -14.85 18.19
N ASP A 697 -13.59 -15.12 19.50
CA ASP A 697 -12.54 -15.93 20.13
C ASP A 697 -12.43 -17.32 19.52
N GLU A 698 -13.56 -17.89 19.04
CA GLU A 698 -13.60 -19.15 18.32
C GLU A 698 -12.76 -19.12 17.01
N ILE A 699 -12.87 -18.02 16.25
CA ILE A 699 -12.03 -17.82 15.06
C ILE A 699 -10.56 -17.69 15.49
N GLY A 700 -10.28 -16.93 16.56
CA GLY A 700 -8.96 -16.81 17.14
C GLY A 700 -8.35 -18.16 17.52
N SER A 701 -9.10 -19.01 18.22
CA SER A 701 -8.66 -20.36 18.60
C SER A 701 -8.27 -21.21 17.37
N ARG A 702 -9.06 -21.16 16.30
CA ARG A 702 -8.72 -21.88 15.06
C ARG A 702 -7.45 -21.34 14.39
N VAL A 703 -7.20 -20.05 14.48
CA VAL A 703 -5.95 -19.44 13.98
C VAL A 703 -4.75 -19.86 14.83
N ILE A 704 -4.90 -19.93 16.18
CA ILE A 704 -3.87 -20.41 17.09
C ILE A 704 -3.49 -21.86 16.75
N ASP A 705 -4.46 -22.74 16.58
CA ASP A 705 -4.24 -24.14 16.21
C ASP A 705 -3.42 -24.27 14.92
N LEU A 706 -3.70 -23.40 13.94
CA LEU A 706 -3.03 -23.37 12.65
C LEU A 706 -1.53 -23.02 12.80
N VAL A 707 -1.20 -21.99 13.60
CA VAL A 707 0.20 -21.53 13.73
C VAL A 707 1.03 -22.31 14.74
N THR A 708 0.39 -23.04 15.63
CA THR A 708 1.06 -23.91 16.63
C THR A 708 1.19 -25.36 16.21
N THR A 709 0.65 -25.72 15.05
CA THR A 709 0.68 -27.10 14.53
C THR A 709 1.47 -27.15 13.23
N PRO A 710 2.45 -28.04 13.08
CA PRO A 710 3.08 -28.29 11.77
C PRO A 710 2.03 -28.64 10.72
N GLY A 711 2.14 -28.08 9.53
CA GLY A 711 1.21 -28.35 8.44
C GLY A 711 1.22 -27.26 7.36
N GLU A 712 0.60 -27.59 6.24
CA GLU A 712 0.63 -26.77 5.02
C GLU A 712 0.20 -25.31 5.21
N SER A 713 -0.80 -25.01 6.06
CA SER A 713 -1.26 -23.63 6.28
C SER A 713 -0.22 -22.78 7.00
N ARG A 714 0.50 -23.38 7.97
CA ARG A 714 1.62 -22.73 8.64
C ARG A 714 2.77 -22.46 7.67
N GLU A 715 3.08 -23.42 6.80
CA GLU A 715 4.12 -23.31 5.78
C GLU A 715 3.74 -22.21 4.77
N ARG A 716 2.54 -22.23 4.22
CA ARG A 716 2.07 -21.17 3.29
C ARG A 716 2.06 -19.77 3.91
N LEU A 717 1.68 -19.66 5.19
CA LEU A 717 1.69 -18.36 5.87
C LEU A 717 3.10 -17.78 5.99
N SER A 718 4.13 -18.62 5.95
CA SER A 718 5.55 -18.26 6.12
C SER A 718 6.42 -18.69 4.92
N GLU A 719 5.81 -18.78 3.73
CA GLU A 719 6.42 -19.31 2.50
C GLU A 719 7.71 -18.59 2.10
N PHE A 720 7.77 -17.27 2.37
CA PHE A 720 8.92 -16.43 2.05
C PHE A 720 9.74 -16.05 3.30
N ALA A 721 9.71 -16.87 4.35
CA ALA A 721 10.63 -16.76 5.47
C ALA A 721 11.74 -17.83 5.36
N TYR A 722 12.95 -17.45 5.76
CA TYR A 722 14.07 -18.40 5.80
C TYR A 722 13.94 -19.36 6.99
N THR A 723 13.43 -20.56 6.72
CA THR A 723 13.09 -21.56 7.75
C THR A 723 13.94 -22.84 7.67
N THR A 724 14.93 -22.89 6.78
CA THR A 724 15.80 -24.05 6.56
C THR A 724 16.49 -24.49 7.86
N LEU A 725 16.44 -25.79 8.17
CA LEU A 725 17.10 -26.34 9.34
C LEU A 725 18.61 -26.40 9.11
N GLU A 726 19.34 -25.54 9.80
CA GLU A 726 20.81 -25.51 9.77
C GLU A 726 21.38 -24.83 11.02
N PRO A 727 22.69 -25.00 11.32
CA PRO A 727 23.29 -24.55 12.59
C PRO A 727 23.08 -23.07 12.91
N GLY A 728 23.12 -22.19 11.93
CA GLY A 728 23.01 -20.75 12.10
C GLY A 728 21.57 -20.21 12.08
N ASN A 729 20.53 -21.04 11.85
CA ASN A 729 19.15 -20.59 11.72
C ASN A 729 18.26 -20.95 12.91
N PRO A 730 17.91 -19.99 13.79
CA PRO A 730 17.03 -20.25 14.93
C PRO A 730 15.62 -20.69 14.54
N LEU A 731 15.08 -20.22 13.38
CA LEU A 731 13.74 -20.56 12.93
C LEU A 731 13.63 -22.04 12.56
N GLY A 732 14.62 -22.56 11.83
CA GLY A 732 14.69 -23.99 11.51
C GLY A 732 14.76 -24.87 12.76
N LYS A 733 15.59 -24.48 13.74
CA LYS A 733 15.69 -25.20 15.04
C LYS A 733 14.39 -25.16 15.84
N LEU A 734 13.65 -24.05 15.81
CA LEU A 734 12.34 -23.95 16.46
C LEU A 734 11.31 -24.86 15.81
N GLN A 735 11.36 -25.00 14.51
CA GLN A 735 10.47 -25.93 13.78
C GLN A 735 10.77 -27.37 14.14
N GLU A 736 12.04 -27.77 14.10
CA GLU A 736 12.49 -29.12 14.53
C GLU A 736 12.02 -29.41 15.96
N ALA A 737 12.21 -28.44 16.88
CA ALA A 737 11.77 -28.60 18.26
C ALA A 737 10.25 -28.71 18.38
N LEU A 738 9.48 -27.99 17.54
CA LEU A 738 8.02 -28.10 17.48
C LEU A 738 7.57 -29.50 17.03
N GLU A 739 8.21 -30.06 16.01
CA GLU A 739 7.93 -31.39 15.49
C GLU A 739 8.21 -32.44 16.53
N LEU A 740 9.41 -32.42 17.15
CA LEU A 740 9.78 -33.29 18.25
C LEU A 740 8.85 -33.21 19.45
N ALA A 741 8.46 -32.00 19.85
CA ALA A 741 7.51 -31.79 20.93
C ALA A 741 6.11 -32.37 20.64
N ARG A 742 5.71 -32.37 19.37
CA ARG A 742 4.45 -32.99 18.92
C ARG A 742 4.54 -34.49 18.90
N GLU A 743 5.62 -35.05 18.37
CA GLU A 743 5.85 -36.48 18.30
C GLU A 743 5.91 -37.13 19.70
N HIS A 744 6.65 -36.50 20.62
CA HIS A 744 6.88 -37.03 21.96
C HIS A 744 5.82 -36.58 23.00
N GLY A 745 4.94 -35.63 22.66
CA GLY A 745 3.89 -35.12 23.55
C GLY A 745 2.95 -36.20 24.15
N PRO A 746 2.50 -37.21 23.38
CA PRO A 746 1.73 -38.33 23.93
C PRO A 746 2.51 -39.15 24.98
N LEU A 747 3.81 -39.40 24.74
CA LEU A 747 4.68 -40.08 25.69
C LEU A 747 4.87 -39.27 26.98
N GLU A 748 5.11 -37.97 26.86
CA GLU A 748 5.20 -37.07 28.00
C GLU A 748 3.93 -37.08 28.86
N LYS A 749 2.75 -37.05 28.22
CA LYS A 749 1.47 -37.16 28.93
C LYS A 749 1.37 -38.50 29.69
N ARG A 750 1.76 -39.62 29.09
CA ARG A 750 1.77 -40.93 29.74
C ARG A 750 2.72 -40.98 30.91
N LEU A 751 3.93 -40.42 30.76
CA LEU A 751 4.89 -40.32 31.86
C LEU A 751 4.39 -39.49 33.04
N ARG A 752 3.76 -38.36 32.76
CA ARG A 752 3.12 -37.52 33.78
C ARG A 752 1.97 -38.24 34.51
N GLN A 753 1.17 -39.03 33.77
CA GLN A 753 0.11 -39.82 34.34
C GLN A 753 0.68 -40.93 35.23
N ALA A 754 1.65 -41.67 34.75
CA ALA A 754 2.32 -42.71 35.53
C ALA A 754 2.99 -42.18 36.84
N ARG A 755 3.57 -40.98 36.75
CA ARG A 755 4.10 -40.26 37.93
C ARG A 755 2.98 -39.90 38.93
N LYS A 756 1.88 -39.41 38.44
CA LYS A 756 0.70 -39.03 39.29
C LYS A 756 0.11 -40.28 39.97
N GLU A 757 0.20 -41.43 39.30
CA GLU A 757 -0.24 -42.73 39.81
C GLU A 757 0.79 -43.42 40.71
N GLY A 758 1.98 -42.80 40.89
CA GLY A 758 3.04 -43.36 41.73
C GLY A 758 3.80 -44.56 41.10
N LEU A 759 3.63 -44.77 39.78
CA LEU A 759 4.28 -45.82 39.03
C LEU A 759 5.74 -45.51 38.66
N ILE A 760 6.14 -44.24 38.74
CA ILE A 760 7.48 -43.75 38.41
C ILE A 760 7.89 -42.77 39.50
N ASP A 761 9.16 -42.87 39.96
CA ASP A 761 9.74 -42.01 40.99
C ASP A 761 9.75 -40.53 40.56
N SER A 762 9.48 -39.64 41.49
CA SER A 762 9.39 -38.18 41.24
C SER A 762 10.70 -37.59 40.75
N ASP A 763 11.86 -38.18 41.12
CA ASP A 763 13.18 -37.63 40.81
C ASP A 763 13.73 -38.02 39.45
N TYR A 764 13.12 -39.01 38.82
CA TYR A 764 13.58 -39.51 37.51
C TYR A 764 13.41 -38.53 36.37
N LEU A 765 12.40 -37.62 36.46
CA LEU A 765 12.14 -36.62 35.42
C LEU A 765 12.87 -35.28 35.65
N GLY A 766 13.37 -35.02 36.83
CA GLY A 766 14.09 -33.79 37.19
C GLY A 766 15.51 -33.72 36.61
N LEU A 767 16.18 -34.88 36.48
CA LEU A 767 17.55 -34.96 35.98
C LEU A 767 17.66 -34.87 34.43
N GLN A 768 16.63 -35.26 33.69
CA GLN A 768 16.68 -35.24 32.22
C GLN A 768 16.18 -33.93 31.59
N ILE A 769 15.40 -33.14 32.29
CA ILE A 769 14.92 -31.84 31.79
C ILE A 769 16.00 -30.75 31.98
N GLY A 770 16.89 -30.87 32.96
CA GLY A 770 18.00 -29.95 33.18
C GLY A 770 19.18 -30.09 32.23
N GLU A 771 19.29 -31.23 31.53
CA GLU A 771 20.35 -31.48 30.53
C GLU A 771 19.91 -31.05 29.10
N ALA A 772 18.65 -30.71 28.91
CA ALA A 772 18.11 -30.30 27.60
C ALA A 772 17.94 -28.76 27.45
N GLU A 773 18.25 -27.98 28.50
CA GLU A 773 18.38 -26.53 28.43
C GLU A 773 19.83 -26.13 28.08
#